data_434d496f042d847402c0bf9558ec6806
#
_entry.id   434d496f042d847402c0bf9558ec6806
#
_cell.length_a   1.000
_cell.length_b   1.000
_cell.length_c   1.000
_cell.angle_alpha   90.00
_cell.angle_beta   90.00
_cell.angle_gamma   90.00
#
_symmetry.space_group_name_H-M   'P 1'
#
loop_
_entity.id
_entity.type
_entity.pdbx_description
1 polymer ?
#
loop_
_entity_poly.entity_id
_entity_poly.type
_entity_poly.pdbx_seq_one_letter_code
_entity_poly.pdbx_strand_id
1 'polypeptide(L)'
;MENAILIRGARENNLKNISLDIPKHKITVFTGVSGSGKSSLVFDTIAAEAQRQLNETFTAFVQGFLPSYGQPDVDHIENLNAPIIINQKRVGGGSRSTVGTYTDIAALLRLLFSRVGQPSAGAGFHYSFNTPQGMCPACEGIGKTVQLDLDRFLDKSKSLNAGAILHPDFKVGKWPWKLYAQSRLFDNDKPLNRYSKKEWELLLHGADLKVAFSDFEMNYEGLVERFNRTYLKKDTATMSERNRAVFEQFVTQQTCPACNGARLNAAALASRIDGRNIAEMADLEATKLIDVLHGFTDPVAARVADRLIERVQHLIDIGLGYLSLSRETATLSGGESQRIKMIRHLGNSLTDMLYVLDEPSVGLHARDVARLNGLLGKLRDKGNTVLVVEHDPDVIAIADHIVDLGPRAGAHGGEIVYEGHYAGLKTAGTLTGQFLSHSMPLKRDVRKPAGWLPIRKANLHNLKNISVDIPTGVLTVVTGVAGSGKSTLINDVFLEQHPEAIVIDQSRVTTSVRSAPTTYVGIMDDIRQAFAKTNKVSPALFSFNSEGSCPNCNGLGVVYTDLAFMEGITSPCEVCEGKRFKPEVLEYKLRGQSISDVLNMTVEDALAFFTEKKIKPVVQAMSDVGLSYLKLGQPLSTLSGGEGQRLKLATELHKAGSIYVMDEPTTGLHLSDIGQLMRIIDRLVDAGGTSAAGGNTVVLIEHHLDVIRQADWIIDLGPEGGSAGGEVLFTGTPAEIVREPRSITGQFLAMHEPAR
;
A
#
# COMPACT_ATOMS: atom_id res chain seq x y z
N MET A 1 3.15 -21.46 35.56
CA MET A 1 4.14 -21.28 34.49
C MET A 1 3.55 -21.49 33.07
N GLU A 2 2.43 -22.18 32.92
CA GLU A 2 1.78 -22.40 31.60
C GLU A 2 1.03 -21.18 31.03
N ASN A 3 0.90 -20.12 31.79
CA ASN A 3 0.06 -18.95 31.44
C ASN A 3 0.82 -17.78 30.79
N ALA A 4 2.08 -17.99 30.38
CA ALA A 4 2.89 -16.99 29.71
C ALA A 4 3.72 -17.59 28.56
N ILE A 5 3.96 -16.81 27.50
CA ILE A 5 4.98 -17.08 26.50
C ILE A 5 6.30 -16.60 27.09
N LEU A 6 7.28 -17.50 27.19
CA LEU A 6 8.59 -17.21 27.78
C LEU A 6 9.62 -16.97 26.68
N ILE A 7 10.25 -15.81 26.69
CA ILE A 7 11.31 -15.44 25.74
C ILE A 7 12.59 -15.20 26.52
N ARG A 8 13.69 -15.78 26.07
CA ARG A 8 15.00 -15.62 26.70
C ARG A 8 16.06 -15.36 25.62
N GLY A 9 16.79 -14.26 25.80
CA GLY A 9 17.96 -13.95 25.00
C GLY A 9 17.66 -13.61 23.53
N ALA A 10 16.61 -12.86 23.21
CA ALA A 10 16.33 -12.43 21.86
C ALA A 10 17.32 -11.35 21.38
N ARG A 11 17.98 -11.61 20.21
CA ARG A 11 19.06 -10.77 19.65
C ARG A 11 18.83 -10.44 18.15
N GLU A 12 17.63 -10.73 17.63
CA GLU A 12 17.33 -10.49 16.22
C GLU A 12 17.48 -9.00 15.88
N ASN A 13 18.15 -8.69 14.78
CA ASN A 13 18.42 -7.34 14.28
C ASN A 13 19.12 -6.42 15.31
N ASN A 14 18.39 -5.47 15.90
CA ASN A 14 18.92 -4.52 16.88
C ASN A 14 18.59 -4.86 18.35
N LEU A 15 17.97 -6.01 18.61
CA LEU A 15 17.60 -6.43 19.96
C LEU A 15 18.84 -6.72 20.81
N LYS A 16 18.84 -6.25 22.05
CA LYS A 16 19.97 -6.38 23.00
C LYS A 16 19.71 -7.45 24.06
N ASN A 17 19.68 -8.71 23.62
CA ASN A 17 19.54 -9.88 24.51
C ASN A 17 18.30 -9.78 25.41
N ILE A 18 17.13 -9.52 24.80
CA ILE A 18 15.86 -9.32 25.50
C ILE A 18 15.35 -10.63 26.10
N SER A 19 14.93 -10.57 27.37
CA SER A 19 14.15 -11.61 28.03
C SER A 19 12.84 -11.04 28.54
N LEU A 20 11.71 -11.72 28.27
CA LEU A 20 10.37 -11.22 28.50
C LEU A 20 9.39 -12.36 28.74
N ASP A 21 8.40 -12.14 29.61
CA ASP A 21 7.29 -13.07 29.90
C ASP A 21 5.97 -12.42 29.46
N ILE A 22 5.36 -12.93 28.37
CA ILE A 22 4.14 -12.35 27.82
C ILE A 22 2.94 -13.13 28.34
N PRO A 23 1.98 -12.49 29.07
CA PRO A 23 0.81 -13.17 29.58
C PRO A 23 -0.11 -13.66 28.45
N LYS A 24 -0.53 -14.93 28.51
CA LYS A 24 -1.51 -15.50 27.59
C LYS A 24 -2.93 -15.01 27.88
N HIS A 25 -3.80 -15.09 26.86
CA HIS A 25 -5.22 -14.69 26.94
C HIS A 25 -5.40 -13.21 27.33
N LYS A 26 -4.43 -12.38 26.94
CA LYS A 26 -4.37 -10.94 27.21
C LYS A 26 -4.05 -10.18 25.93
N ILE A 27 -4.37 -8.88 25.94
CA ILE A 27 -3.88 -7.95 24.92
C ILE A 27 -2.55 -7.40 25.43
N THR A 28 -1.44 -7.74 24.74
CA THR A 28 -0.12 -7.15 24.98
C THR A 28 0.19 -6.18 23.86
N VAL A 29 0.40 -4.90 24.21
CA VAL A 29 0.79 -3.86 23.25
C VAL A 29 2.30 -3.60 23.34
N PHE A 30 2.96 -3.71 22.19
CA PHE A 30 4.36 -3.35 22.02
C PHE A 30 4.44 -1.94 21.42
N THR A 31 4.99 -1.02 22.17
CA THR A 31 5.14 0.39 21.78
C THR A 31 6.60 0.85 21.84
N GLY A 32 6.87 2.11 21.53
CA GLY A 32 8.21 2.68 21.51
C GLY A 32 8.53 3.41 20.21
N VAL A 33 9.64 4.14 20.17
CA VAL A 33 10.04 4.95 19.02
C VAL A 33 10.19 4.13 17.73
N SER A 34 10.03 4.77 16.57
CA SER A 34 10.24 4.11 15.28
C SER A 34 11.68 3.58 15.19
N GLY A 35 11.86 2.31 14.75
CA GLY A 35 13.18 1.65 14.70
C GLY A 35 13.74 1.17 16.07
N SER A 36 12.94 1.16 17.15
CA SER A 36 13.39 0.66 18.47
C SER A 36 13.50 -0.86 18.58
N GLY A 37 13.04 -1.63 17.60
CA GLY A 37 13.11 -3.10 17.61
C GLY A 37 11.77 -3.80 17.84
N LYS A 38 10.63 -3.10 17.86
CA LYS A 38 9.29 -3.70 18.04
C LYS A 38 9.01 -4.81 17.05
N SER A 39 9.16 -4.50 15.75
CA SER A 39 8.92 -5.49 14.69
C SER A 39 9.91 -6.64 14.76
N SER A 40 11.18 -6.39 15.13
CA SER A 40 12.19 -7.43 15.33
C SER A 40 11.79 -8.40 16.45
N LEU A 41 11.23 -7.89 17.56
CA LEU A 41 10.78 -8.76 18.65
C LEU A 41 9.49 -9.49 18.28
N VAL A 42 8.48 -8.77 17.78
CA VAL A 42 7.12 -9.32 17.60
C VAL A 42 7.03 -10.16 16.32
N PHE A 43 7.54 -9.66 15.18
CA PHE A 43 7.38 -10.35 13.89
C PHE A 43 8.58 -11.24 13.56
N ASP A 44 9.81 -10.72 13.67
CA ASP A 44 11.00 -11.45 13.24
C ASP A 44 11.43 -12.50 14.29
N THR A 45 11.00 -12.36 15.55
CA THR A 45 11.32 -13.33 16.64
C THR A 45 10.08 -14.17 16.99
N ILE A 46 9.05 -13.58 17.60
CA ILE A 46 7.91 -14.36 18.18
C ILE A 46 7.06 -14.98 17.08
N ALA A 47 6.59 -14.17 16.11
CA ALA A 47 5.71 -14.67 15.05
C ALA A 47 6.44 -15.62 14.10
N ALA A 48 7.72 -15.33 13.78
CA ALA A 48 8.55 -16.18 12.93
C ALA A 48 8.78 -17.55 13.57
N GLU A 49 9.13 -17.62 14.86
CA GLU A 49 9.33 -18.87 15.57
C GLU A 49 8.03 -19.66 15.73
N ALA A 50 6.91 -18.97 16.07
CA ALA A 50 5.60 -19.63 16.16
C ALA A 50 5.17 -20.24 14.81
N GLN A 51 5.42 -19.54 13.70
CA GLN A 51 5.11 -20.03 12.36
C GLN A 51 6.05 -21.18 11.95
N ARG A 52 7.35 -21.08 12.30
CA ARG A 52 8.33 -22.14 12.06
C ARG A 52 7.93 -23.43 12.76
N GLN A 53 7.62 -23.37 14.06
CA GLN A 53 7.17 -24.51 14.85
C GLN A 53 5.86 -25.10 14.31
N LEU A 54 4.89 -24.26 13.89
CA LEU A 54 3.67 -24.72 13.25
C LEU A 54 3.98 -25.44 11.93
N ASN A 55 4.87 -24.88 11.08
CA ASN A 55 5.25 -25.49 9.81
C ASN A 55 5.89 -26.87 10.00
N GLU A 56 6.68 -27.07 11.05
CA GLU A 56 7.30 -28.37 11.37
C GLU A 56 6.29 -29.47 11.70
N THR A 57 5.06 -29.12 12.08
CA THR A 57 4.00 -30.11 12.33
C THR A 57 3.43 -30.72 11.03
N PHE A 58 3.66 -30.09 9.87
CA PHE A 58 3.17 -30.59 8.59
C PHE A 58 4.14 -31.58 7.96
N THR A 59 3.63 -32.38 7.02
CA THR A 59 4.48 -33.29 6.23
C THR A 59 5.47 -32.50 5.35
N ALA A 60 6.63 -33.08 5.04
CA ALA A 60 7.66 -32.46 4.19
C ALA A 60 7.10 -31.97 2.83
N PHE A 61 6.14 -32.68 2.27
CA PHE A 61 5.46 -32.28 1.04
C PHE A 61 4.70 -30.96 1.21
N VAL A 62 3.94 -30.81 2.30
CA VAL A 62 3.18 -29.58 2.60
C VAL A 62 4.13 -28.44 2.96
N GLN A 63 5.20 -28.72 3.72
CA GLN A 63 6.23 -27.72 4.05
C GLN A 63 6.84 -27.08 2.82
N GLY A 64 7.02 -27.84 1.73
CA GLY A 64 7.53 -27.33 0.44
C GLY A 64 6.63 -26.27 -0.26
N PHE A 65 5.38 -26.13 0.16
CA PHE A 65 4.43 -25.11 -0.34
C PHE A 65 4.18 -23.97 0.64
N LEU A 66 4.70 -24.06 1.87
CA LEU A 66 4.54 -23.03 2.88
C LEU A 66 5.74 -22.08 2.88
N PRO A 67 5.54 -20.79 3.24
CA PRO A 67 6.65 -19.87 3.42
C PRO A 67 7.67 -20.44 4.42
N SER A 68 8.95 -20.41 4.06
CA SER A 68 10.04 -20.81 4.94
C SER A 68 10.40 -19.67 5.89
N TYR A 69 10.43 -19.97 7.19
CA TYR A 69 10.87 -19.04 8.22
C TYR A 69 12.22 -19.52 8.76
N GLY A 70 13.21 -18.62 8.78
CA GLY A 70 14.48 -18.87 9.45
C GLY A 70 14.29 -19.00 10.96
N GLN A 71 15.19 -19.71 11.62
CA GLN A 71 15.26 -19.72 13.06
C GLN A 71 15.76 -18.34 13.53
N PRO A 72 15.00 -17.61 14.38
CA PRO A 72 15.43 -16.32 14.88
C PRO A 72 16.62 -16.46 15.86
N ASP A 73 17.41 -15.40 16.00
CA ASP A 73 18.49 -15.34 16.98
C ASP A 73 17.93 -15.11 18.39
N VAL A 74 17.60 -16.24 19.05
CA VAL A 74 17.03 -16.28 20.38
C VAL A 74 17.50 -17.56 21.09
N ASP A 75 17.82 -17.45 22.38
CA ASP A 75 18.26 -18.62 23.14
C ASP A 75 17.12 -19.63 23.33
N HIS A 76 15.92 -19.13 23.65
CA HIS A 76 14.78 -19.98 23.96
C HIS A 76 13.44 -19.25 23.89
N ILE A 77 12.42 -19.89 23.31
CA ILE A 77 11.01 -19.45 23.35
C ILE A 77 10.14 -20.64 23.71
N GLU A 78 9.31 -20.50 24.74
CA GLU A 78 8.38 -21.54 25.19
C GLU A 78 6.93 -21.08 25.15
N ASN A 79 6.04 -22.06 25.12
CA ASN A 79 4.57 -21.91 25.24
C ASN A 79 3.93 -21.12 24.09
N LEU A 80 4.51 -21.13 22.90
CA LEU A 80 3.91 -20.51 21.72
C LEU A 80 2.62 -21.23 21.30
N ASN A 81 1.63 -20.45 20.92
CA ASN A 81 0.40 -20.94 20.31
C ASN A 81 0.47 -20.78 18.77
N ALA A 82 -0.42 -21.45 18.04
CA ALA A 82 -0.51 -21.32 16.59
C ALA A 82 -0.78 -19.85 16.19
N PRO A 83 0.06 -19.24 15.33
CA PRO A 83 0.00 -17.83 15.06
C PRO A 83 -0.99 -17.48 13.93
N ILE A 84 -1.66 -16.33 14.09
CA ILE A 84 -2.44 -15.65 13.06
C ILE A 84 -1.83 -14.24 12.88
N ILE A 85 -1.07 -14.07 11.80
CA ILE A 85 -0.32 -12.85 11.55
C ILE A 85 -1.13 -11.91 10.63
N ILE A 86 -1.42 -10.71 11.12
CA ILE A 86 -2.21 -9.68 10.43
C ILE A 86 -1.34 -8.44 10.22
N ASN A 87 -0.61 -8.43 9.13
CA ASN A 87 0.28 -7.35 8.74
C ASN A 87 -0.37 -6.38 7.74
N GLN A 88 0.27 -5.24 7.49
CA GLN A 88 -0.19 -4.20 6.54
C GLN A 88 -0.02 -4.58 5.06
N LYS A 89 0.61 -5.73 4.73
CA LYS A 89 0.72 -6.15 3.33
C LYS A 89 -0.68 -6.23 2.72
N ARG A 90 -0.88 -5.59 1.58
CA ARG A 90 -2.16 -5.65 0.87
C ARG A 90 -2.57 -7.10 0.64
N VAL A 91 -3.87 -7.37 0.74
CA VAL A 91 -4.40 -8.67 0.37
C VAL A 91 -4.03 -8.92 -1.09
N GLY A 92 -3.06 -9.80 -1.32
CA GLY A 92 -2.73 -10.25 -2.65
C GLY A 92 -3.94 -10.97 -3.24
N GLY A 93 -4.22 -10.72 -4.50
CA GLY A 93 -5.30 -11.42 -5.17
C GLY A 93 -5.31 -11.07 -6.65
N GLY A 94 -5.57 -12.07 -7.49
CA GLY A 94 -5.87 -11.84 -8.88
C GLY A 94 -7.16 -11.01 -9.03
N SER A 95 -7.45 -10.58 -10.26
CA SER A 95 -8.65 -9.83 -10.63
C SER A 95 -9.98 -10.49 -10.22
N ARG A 96 -9.95 -11.75 -9.77
CA ARG A 96 -11.11 -12.52 -9.27
C ARG A 96 -11.26 -12.52 -7.75
N SER A 97 -10.38 -11.84 -7.01
CA SER A 97 -10.48 -11.72 -5.55
C SER A 97 -11.33 -10.49 -5.18
N THR A 98 -12.42 -10.72 -4.44
CA THR A 98 -13.31 -9.65 -3.95
C THR A 98 -13.44 -9.73 -2.43
N VAL A 99 -13.95 -8.66 -1.81
CA VAL A 99 -14.27 -8.63 -0.37
C VAL A 99 -15.11 -9.86 0.02
N GLY A 100 -16.17 -10.14 -0.73
CA GLY A 100 -17.06 -11.27 -0.46
C GLY A 100 -16.38 -12.65 -0.58
N THR A 101 -15.45 -12.82 -1.55
CA THR A 101 -14.73 -14.10 -1.70
C THR A 101 -13.64 -14.26 -0.64
N TYR A 102 -12.99 -13.19 -0.25
CA TYR A 102 -11.92 -13.23 0.75
C TYR A 102 -12.44 -13.47 2.17
N THR A 103 -13.62 -12.92 2.50
CA THR A 103 -14.28 -13.06 3.80
C THR A 103 -15.19 -14.29 3.89
N ASP A 104 -15.26 -15.11 2.83
CA ASP A 104 -16.17 -16.27 2.67
C ASP A 104 -17.68 -15.91 2.70
N ILE A 105 -18.03 -14.63 2.76
CA ILE A 105 -19.43 -14.15 2.76
C ILE A 105 -20.11 -14.51 1.43
N ALA A 106 -19.38 -14.43 0.29
CA ALA A 106 -19.91 -14.79 -1.02
C ALA A 106 -20.35 -16.27 -1.09
N ALA A 107 -19.78 -17.17 -0.30
CA ALA A 107 -20.20 -18.56 -0.25
C ALA A 107 -21.62 -18.70 0.32
N LEU A 108 -21.95 -17.96 1.37
CA LEU A 108 -23.31 -17.93 1.95
C LEU A 108 -24.32 -17.26 1.00
N LEU A 109 -23.90 -16.20 0.31
CA LEU A 109 -24.75 -15.52 -0.68
C LEU A 109 -25.10 -16.47 -1.86
N ARG A 110 -24.10 -17.23 -2.35
CA ARG A 110 -24.32 -18.27 -3.38
C ARG A 110 -25.23 -19.39 -2.87
N LEU A 111 -25.08 -19.80 -1.62
CA LEU A 111 -25.95 -20.79 -0.98
C LEU A 111 -27.41 -20.28 -0.96
N LEU A 112 -27.62 -19.04 -0.56
CA LEU A 112 -28.93 -18.40 -0.52
C LEU A 112 -29.61 -18.47 -1.90
N PHE A 113 -28.93 -17.98 -2.97
CA PHE A 113 -29.47 -18.03 -4.32
C PHE A 113 -29.73 -19.44 -4.86
N SER A 114 -28.89 -20.42 -4.49
CA SER A 114 -29.11 -21.81 -4.91
C SER A 114 -30.33 -22.45 -4.27
N ARG A 115 -30.82 -21.92 -3.15
CA ARG A 115 -31.98 -22.45 -2.42
C ARG A 115 -33.29 -21.79 -2.79
N VAL A 116 -33.29 -20.46 -2.95
CA VAL A 116 -34.53 -19.69 -3.10
C VAL A 116 -34.56 -18.80 -4.35
N GLY A 117 -33.47 -18.68 -5.10
CA GLY A 117 -33.40 -17.86 -6.33
C GLY A 117 -34.29 -18.42 -7.44
N GLN A 118 -35.09 -17.54 -8.08
CA GLN A 118 -36.03 -17.89 -9.18
C GLN A 118 -35.76 -17.02 -10.41
N PRO A 119 -35.70 -17.62 -11.64
CA PRO A 119 -35.54 -19.06 -11.87
C PRO A 119 -34.24 -19.60 -11.29
N SER A 120 -34.20 -20.86 -10.88
CA SER A 120 -32.98 -21.45 -10.35
C SER A 120 -31.93 -21.64 -11.44
N ALA A 121 -30.69 -21.18 -11.20
CA ALA A 121 -29.57 -21.47 -12.08
C ALA A 121 -28.88 -22.80 -11.70
N GLY A 122 -29.24 -23.42 -10.58
CA GLY A 122 -28.70 -24.69 -10.08
C GLY A 122 -27.99 -24.57 -8.73
N ALA A 123 -27.01 -25.42 -8.48
CA ALA A 123 -26.26 -25.44 -7.22
C ALA A 123 -25.36 -24.19 -7.05
N GLY A 124 -24.86 -23.94 -5.85
CA GLY A 124 -24.11 -22.73 -5.50
C GLY A 124 -22.91 -22.41 -6.41
N PHE A 125 -22.29 -23.39 -7.04
CA PHE A 125 -21.19 -23.17 -7.97
C PHE A 125 -21.64 -22.54 -9.30
N HIS A 126 -22.93 -22.66 -9.68
CA HIS A 126 -23.51 -21.94 -10.85
C HIS A 126 -23.66 -20.42 -10.60
N TYR A 127 -23.57 -20.00 -9.35
CA TYR A 127 -23.58 -18.60 -8.94
C TYR A 127 -22.18 -18.06 -8.64
N SER A 128 -21.13 -18.79 -9.03
CA SER A 128 -19.74 -18.42 -8.79
C SER A 128 -19.05 -17.96 -10.08
N PHE A 129 -18.50 -16.76 -10.07
CA PHE A 129 -17.67 -16.28 -11.18
C PHE A 129 -16.28 -16.93 -11.24
N ASN A 130 -15.93 -17.76 -10.24
CA ASN A 130 -14.67 -18.53 -10.19
C ASN A 130 -14.82 -19.96 -10.72
N THR A 131 -16.00 -20.33 -11.19
CA THR A 131 -16.27 -21.67 -11.76
C THR A 131 -16.76 -21.55 -13.21
N PRO A 132 -16.39 -22.48 -14.10
CA PRO A 132 -16.83 -22.46 -15.50
C PRO A 132 -18.36 -22.41 -15.68
N GLN A 133 -19.11 -23.03 -14.75
CA GLN A 133 -20.57 -23.10 -14.81
C GLN A 133 -21.27 -21.78 -14.46
N GLY A 134 -20.61 -20.91 -13.67
CA GLY A 134 -21.21 -19.65 -13.20
C GLY A 134 -20.60 -18.41 -13.84
N MET A 135 -19.37 -18.49 -14.35
CA MET A 135 -18.67 -17.32 -14.89
C MET A 135 -19.26 -16.83 -16.21
N CYS A 136 -19.13 -15.55 -16.47
CA CYS A 136 -19.42 -14.96 -17.79
C CYS A 136 -18.43 -15.53 -18.82
N PRO A 137 -18.90 -16.12 -19.94
CA PRO A 137 -18.00 -16.73 -20.92
C PRO A 137 -17.16 -15.71 -21.70
N ALA A 138 -17.61 -14.44 -21.80
CA ALA A 138 -16.89 -13.39 -22.53
C ALA A 138 -15.69 -12.83 -21.77
N CYS A 139 -15.77 -12.70 -20.44
CA CYS A 139 -14.70 -12.18 -19.60
C CYS A 139 -14.14 -13.21 -18.62
N GLU A 140 -14.56 -14.45 -18.71
CA GLU A 140 -14.14 -15.56 -17.85
C GLU A 140 -14.19 -15.22 -16.33
N GLY A 141 -15.21 -14.48 -15.91
CA GLY A 141 -15.42 -14.10 -14.53
C GLY A 141 -14.61 -12.88 -14.04
N ILE A 142 -13.90 -12.18 -14.93
CA ILE A 142 -13.11 -10.99 -14.57
C ILE A 142 -13.98 -9.74 -14.45
N GLY A 143 -15.09 -9.67 -15.19
CA GLY A 143 -15.98 -8.50 -15.25
C GLY A 143 -15.50 -7.37 -16.17
N LYS A 144 -14.27 -7.48 -16.63
CA LYS A 144 -13.60 -6.52 -17.53
C LYS A 144 -13.05 -7.25 -18.73
N THR A 145 -12.96 -6.56 -19.84
CA THR A 145 -12.25 -7.02 -21.05
C THR A 145 -11.10 -6.07 -21.32
N VAL A 146 -9.99 -6.64 -21.73
CA VAL A 146 -8.82 -5.87 -22.14
C VAL A 146 -8.90 -5.68 -23.64
N GLN A 147 -8.78 -4.45 -24.12
CA GLN A 147 -8.78 -4.11 -25.53
C GLN A 147 -7.58 -3.25 -25.88
N LEU A 148 -7.16 -3.33 -27.14
CA LEU A 148 -6.15 -2.43 -27.67
C LEU A 148 -6.66 -0.99 -27.68
N ASP A 149 -5.91 -0.08 -27.04
CA ASP A 149 -6.18 1.35 -27.10
C ASP A 149 -5.63 1.92 -28.43
N LEU A 150 -6.50 2.13 -29.38
CA LEU A 150 -6.11 2.59 -30.70
C LEU A 150 -5.53 4.01 -30.70
N ASP A 151 -5.93 4.87 -29.76
CA ASP A 151 -5.43 6.26 -29.69
C ASP A 151 -4.02 6.31 -29.09
N ARG A 152 -3.67 5.37 -28.22
CA ARG A 152 -2.30 5.19 -27.72
C ARG A 152 -1.44 4.35 -28.67
N PHE A 153 -2.05 3.47 -29.46
CA PHE A 153 -1.33 2.56 -30.35
C PHE A 153 -0.99 3.20 -31.71
N LEU A 154 -1.82 4.14 -32.20
CA LEU A 154 -1.70 4.75 -33.51
C LEU A 154 -1.62 6.28 -33.43
N ASP A 155 -0.60 6.84 -34.07
CA ASP A 155 -0.55 8.27 -34.40
C ASP A 155 -1.21 8.52 -35.76
N LYS A 156 -2.47 8.90 -35.73
CA LYS A 156 -3.29 9.08 -36.93
C LYS A 156 -2.79 10.20 -37.84
N SER A 157 -1.96 11.11 -37.33
CA SER A 157 -1.37 12.20 -38.13
C SER A 157 -0.23 11.72 -39.03
N LYS A 158 0.34 10.54 -38.76
CA LYS A 158 1.46 9.96 -39.49
C LYS A 158 1.03 8.89 -40.47
N SER A 159 1.89 8.64 -41.46
CA SER A 159 1.76 7.52 -42.38
C SER A 159 2.48 6.26 -41.84
N LEU A 160 2.27 5.10 -42.48
CA LEU A 160 2.95 3.87 -42.11
C LEU A 160 4.49 4.02 -42.19
N ASN A 161 5.00 4.69 -43.22
CA ASN A 161 6.42 4.98 -43.37
C ASN A 161 6.95 6.00 -42.37
N ALA A 162 6.11 6.94 -41.93
CA ALA A 162 6.45 7.92 -40.89
C ALA A 162 6.30 7.38 -39.46
N GLY A 163 5.99 6.11 -39.29
CA GLY A 163 5.90 5.48 -37.98
C GLY A 163 4.58 5.74 -37.26
N ALA A 164 3.47 5.59 -37.95
CA ALA A 164 2.12 5.73 -37.39
C ALA A 164 1.80 4.71 -36.29
N ILE A 165 2.47 3.54 -36.24
CA ILE A 165 2.26 2.53 -35.20
C ILE A 165 3.29 2.74 -34.08
N LEU A 166 2.83 3.09 -32.89
CA LEU A 166 3.69 3.53 -31.80
C LEU A 166 4.29 2.39 -30.97
N HIS A 167 3.72 1.16 -31.07
CA HIS A 167 4.21 0.01 -30.31
C HIS A 167 5.65 -0.38 -30.76
N PRO A 168 6.59 -0.62 -29.81
CA PRO A 168 8.01 -0.88 -30.12
C PRO A 168 8.26 -2.03 -31.09
N ASP A 169 7.44 -3.09 -31.05
CA ASP A 169 7.59 -4.25 -31.94
C ASP A 169 7.07 -3.99 -33.36
N PHE A 170 6.23 -2.98 -33.55
CA PHE A 170 5.67 -2.58 -34.83
C PHE A 170 6.37 -1.36 -35.47
N LYS A 171 7.52 -0.96 -34.93
CA LYS A 171 8.28 0.17 -35.48
C LYS A 171 8.71 -0.09 -36.93
N VAL A 172 8.87 1.01 -37.67
CA VAL A 172 9.32 1.01 -39.06
C VAL A 172 10.56 0.10 -39.23
N GLY A 173 10.52 -0.78 -40.21
CA GLY A 173 11.58 -1.77 -40.50
C GLY A 173 11.50 -3.08 -39.71
N LYS A 174 10.68 -3.16 -38.68
CA LYS A 174 10.43 -4.42 -37.96
C LYS A 174 9.52 -5.37 -38.77
N TRP A 175 9.60 -6.66 -38.49
CA TRP A 175 8.82 -7.67 -39.22
C TRP A 175 7.31 -7.42 -39.17
N PRO A 176 6.67 -7.11 -38.01
CA PRO A 176 5.25 -6.83 -37.99
C PRO A 176 4.85 -5.60 -38.81
N TRP A 177 5.68 -4.52 -38.83
CA TRP A 177 5.45 -3.37 -39.67
C TRP A 177 5.51 -3.71 -41.17
N LYS A 178 6.48 -4.57 -41.60
CA LYS A 178 6.62 -4.98 -42.99
C LYS A 178 5.38 -5.67 -43.52
N LEU A 179 4.62 -6.39 -42.68
CA LEU A 179 3.40 -7.07 -43.08
C LEU A 179 2.33 -6.10 -43.62
N TYR A 180 2.29 -4.88 -43.08
CA TYR A 180 1.37 -3.84 -43.55
C TYR A 180 1.97 -3.02 -44.68
N ALA A 181 3.20 -2.57 -44.54
CA ALA A 181 3.86 -1.71 -45.49
C ALA A 181 4.19 -2.45 -46.85
N GLN A 182 4.48 -3.74 -46.83
CA GLN A 182 4.78 -4.52 -48.00
C GLN A 182 3.57 -5.28 -48.59
N SER A 183 2.43 -5.20 -47.94
CA SER A 183 1.18 -5.86 -48.38
C SER A 183 0.65 -5.33 -49.73
N ARG A 184 1.06 -4.12 -50.14
CA ARG A 184 0.51 -3.37 -51.28
C ARG A 184 -0.97 -3.06 -51.15
N LEU A 185 -1.55 -3.17 -49.95
CA LEU A 185 -2.97 -2.87 -49.68
C LEU A 185 -3.17 -1.39 -49.32
N PHE A 186 -2.11 -0.71 -48.95
CA PHE A 186 -2.14 0.69 -48.47
C PHE A 186 -1.14 1.57 -49.21
N ASP A 187 -1.46 2.84 -49.33
CA ASP A 187 -0.47 3.87 -49.61
C ASP A 187 0.30 4.20 -48.31
N ASN A 188 1.56 3.75 -48.27
CA ASN A 188 2.40 3.83 -47.07
C ASN A 188 2.81 5.26 -46.68
N ASP A 189 2.68 6.23 -47.57
CA ASP A 189 3.00 7.63 -47.36
C ASP A 189 1.77 8.47 -47.02
N LYS A 190 0.57 7.89 -47.17
CA LYS A 190 -0.70 8.53 -46.81
C LYS A 190 -0.91 8.50 -45.28
N PRO A 191 -1.14 9.65 -44.62
CA PRO A 191 -1.49 9.69 -43.21
C PRO A 191 -2.74 8.91 -42.88
N LEU A 192 -2.75 8.20 -41.72
CA LEU A 192 -3.86 7.32 -41.33
C LEU A 192 -5.21 8.07 -41.19
N ASN A 193 -5.19 9.34 -40.78
CA ASN A 193 -6.39 10.18 -40.73
C ASN A 193 -7.05 10.46 -42.09
N ARG A 194 -6.36 10.18 -43.20
CA ARG A 194 -6.87 10.29 -44.56
C ARG A 194 -7.32 8.96 -45.16
N TYR A 195 -7.22 7.86 -44.38
CA TYR A 195 -7.69 6.55 -44.84
C TYR A 195 -9.20 6.57 -45.04
N SER A 196 -9.67 5.93 -46.12
CA SER A 196 -11.08 5.65 -46.30
C SER A 196 -11.58 4.64 -45.23
N LYS A 197 -12.89 4.58 -45.05
CA LYS A 197 -13.49 3.62 -44.12
C LYS A 197 -13.08 2.15 -44.45
N LYS A 198 -12.94 1.82 -45.75
CA LYS A 198 -12.47 0.50 -46.17
C LYS A 198 -11.01 0.25 -45.81
N GLU A 199 -10.14 1.22 -46.09
CA GLU A 199 -8.70 1.10 -45.73
C GLU A 199 -8.53 0.97 -44.23
N TRP A 200 -9.33 1.72 -43.45
CA TRP A 200 -9.31 1.70 -42.00
C TRP A 200 -9.73 0.34 -41.42
N GLU A 201 -10.88 -0.19 -41.88
CA GLU A 201 -11.39 -1.52 -41.51
C GLU A 201 -10.39 -2.61 -41.90
N LEU A 202 -9.80 -2.53 -43.10
CA LEU A 202 -8.81 -3.48 -43.56
C LEU A 202 -7.54 -3.44 -42.71
N LEU A 203 -7.06 -2.24 -42.32
CA LEU A 203 -5.89 -2.07 -41.47
C LEU A 203 -6.11 -2.64 -40.08
N LEU A 204 -7.28 -2.38 -39.49
CA LEU A 204 -7.57 -2.78 -38.11
C LEU A 204 -7.95 -4.24 -37.98
N HIS A 205 -8.89 -4.72 -38.82
CA HIS A 205 -9.52 -6.02 -38.65
C HIS A 205 -9.10 -7.03 -39.69
N GLY A 206 -8.48 -6.57 -40.79
CA GLY A 206 -8.07 -7.44 -41.87
C GLY A 206 -9.23 -7.86 -42.78
N ALA A 207 -8.96 -8.83 -43.61
CA ALA A 207 -9.95 -9.50 -44.48
C ALA A 207 -9.44 -10.92 -44.83
N ASP A 208 -10.32 -11.78 -45.26
CA ASP A 208 -9.98 -13.11 -45.75
C ASP A 208 -9.30 -13.03 -47.15
N LEU A 209 -8.06 -12.60 -47.15
CA LEU A 209 -7.24 -12.49 -48.35
C LEU A 209 -5.80 -12.90 -48.06
N LYS A 210 -5.16 -13.41 -49.12
CA LYS A 210 -3.72 -13.76 -49.09
C LYS A 210 -2.92 -12.59 -49.62
N VAL A 211 -1.81 -12.31 -48.94
CA VAL A 211 -0.83 -11.30 -49.34
C VAL A 211 0.44 -12.01 -49.71
N ALA A 212 0.97 -11.73 -50.89
CA ALA A 212 2.24 -12.25 -51.37
C ALA A 212 3.38 -11.34 -50.87
N PHE A 213 4.36 -11.94 -50.19
CA PHE A 213 5.65 -11.35 -49.89
C PHE A 213 6.69 -12.00 -50.83
N SER A 214 7.87 -11.40 -50.98
CA SER A 214 8.85 -11.80 -52.00
C SER A 214 9.03 -13.33 -52.17
N ASP A 215 8.90 -14.11 -51.10
CA ASP A 215 9.26 -15.55 -51.10
C ASP A 215 8.12 -16.47 -50.59
N PHE A 216 6.98 -15.91 -50.10
CA PHE A 216 5.88 -16.70 -49.58
C PHE A 216 4.56 -15.93 -49.56
N GLU A 217 3.45 -16.65 -49.49
CA GLU A 217 2.12 -16.09 -49.28
C GLU A 217 1.66 -16.34 -47.83
N MET A 218 0.96 -15.37 -47.23
CA MET A 218 0.30 -15.57 -45.94
C MET A 218 -1.06 -14.93 -45.91
N ASN A 219 -1.92 -15.41 -45.01
CA ASN A 219 -3.22 -14.78 -44.75
C ASN A 219 -3.00 -13.39 -44.12
N TYR A 220 -3.68 -12.40 -44.67
CA TYR A 220 -3.62 -11.04 -44.14
C TYR A 220 -4.40 -10.96 -42.81
N GLU A 221 -3.77 -10.38 -41.80
CA GLU A 221 -4.32 -10.21 -40.45
C GLU A 221 -4.27 -8.73 -40.07
N GLY A 222 -5.38 -8.17 -39.61
CA GLY A 222 -5.43 -6.78 -39.14
C GLY A 222 -4.62 -6.52 -37.87
N LEU A 223 -4.35 -5.26 -37.60
CA LEU A 223 -3.55 -4.83 -36.43
C LEU A 223 -4.16 -5.29 -35.10
N VAL A 224 -5.47 -5.16 -34.94
CA VAL A 224 -6.21 -5.55 -33.73
C VAL A 224 -6.17 -7.05 -33.54
N GLU A 225 -6.45 -7.82 -34.58
CA GLU A 225 -6.47 -9.28 -34.55
C GLU A 225 -5.09 -9.83 -34.21
N ARG A 226 -4.06 -9.27 -34.84
CA ARG A 226 -2.67 -9.64 -34.60
C ARG A 226 -2.23 -9.30 -33.19
N PHE A 227 -2.57 -8.12 -32.69
CA PHE A 227 -2.26 -7.71 -31.33
C PHE A 227 -2.95 -8.64 -30.32
N ASN A 228 -4.25 -8.91 -30.52
CA ASN A 228 -5.03 -9.80 -29.68
C ASN A 228 -4.42 -11.20 -29.63
N ARG A 229 -4.02 -11.77 -30.78
CA ARG A 229 -3.40 -13.09 -30.86
C ARG A 229 -2.02 -13.12 -30.22
N THR A 230 -1.23 -12.07 -30.39
CA THR A 230 0.18 -12.04 -29.96
C THR A 230 0.32 -11.72 -28.48
N TYR A 231 -0.55 -10.84 -27.92
CA TYR A 231 -0.40 -10.31 -26.58
C TYR A 231 -1.57 -10.63 -25.66
N LEU A 232 -2.85 -10.50 -26.09
CA LEU A 232 -4.00 -10.71 -25.21
C LEU A 232 -4.27 -12.19 -24.89
N LYS A 233 -3.98 -13.11 -25.82
CA LYS A 233 -4.15 -14.55 -25.58
C LYS A 233 -3.01 -15.18 -24.76
N LYS A 234 -1.92 -14.47 -24.51
CA LYS A 234 -0.85 -14.94 -23.65
C LYS A 234 -1.14 -14.62 -22.19
N ASP A 235 -0.81 -15.56 -21.31
CA ASP A 235 -0.87 -15.29 -19.88
C ASP A 235 0.10 -14.16 -19.53
N THR A 236 -0.44 -13.05 -19.06
CA THR A 236 0.35 -11.87 -18.64
C THR A 236 1.30 -12.18 -17.49
N ALA A 237 1.02 -13.23 -16.70
CA ALA A 237 1.92 -13.70 -15.64
C ALA A 237 3.23 -14.26 -16.16
N THR A 238 3.24 -14.77 -17.40
CA THR A 238 4.46 -15.33 -18.06
C THR A 238 5.28 -14.27 -18.81
N MET A 239 4.79 -13.03 -18.91
CA MET A 239 5.50 -11.94 -19.55
C MET A 239 6.62 -11.41 -18.67
N SER A 240 7.78 -11.08 -19.29
CA SER A 240 8.81 -10.31 -18.58
C SER A 240 8.26 -8.95 -18.15
N GLU A 241 8.76 -8.40 -17.05
CA GLU A 241 8.33 -7.11 -16.49
C GLU A 241 8.37 -5.98 -17.52
N ARG A 242 9.42 -5.94 -18.34
CA ARG A 242 9.57 -4.98 -19.44
C ARG A 242 8.47 -5.13 -20.50
N ASN A 243 8.15 -6.35 -20.90
CA ASN A 243 7.12 -6.60 -21.91
C ASN A 243 5.71 -6.31 -21.36
N ARG A 244 5.50 -6.58 -20.06
CA ARG A 244 4.26 -6.23 -19.37
C ARG A 244 4.05 -4.71 -19.33
N ALA A 245 5.06 -3.94 -18.98
CA ALA A 245 4.97 -2.47 -18.95
C ALA A 245 4.68 -1.89 -20.34
N VAL A 246 5.29 -2.44 -21.41
CA VAL A 246 4.98 -2.04 -22.78
C VAL A 246 3.54 -2.43 -23.17
N PHE A 247 3.09 -3.63 -22.80
CA PHE A 247 1.72 -4.08 -23.06
C PHE A 247 0.69 -3.18 -22.36
N GLU A 248 0.87 -2.90 -21.07
CA GLU A 248 -0.02 -2.05 -20.26
C GLU A 248 -0.15 -0.62 -20.81
N GLN A 249 0.88 -0.11 -21.50
CA GLN A 249 0.85 1.20 -22.12
C GLN A 249 -0.16 1.29 -23.30
N PHE A 250 -0.40 0.17 -24.00
CA PHE A 250 -1.22 0.14 -25.23
C PHE A 250 -2.57 -0.55 -25.07
N VAL A 251 -2.93 -0.93 -23.86
CA VAL A 251 -4.23 -1.55 -23.59
C VAL A 251 -5.08 -0.70 -22.66
N THR A 252 -6.38 -0.79 -22.84
CA THR A 252 -7.37 -0.22 -21.92
C THR A 252 -8.27 -1.32 -21.41
N GLN A 253 -8.68 -1.18 -20.14
CA GLN A 253 -9.66 -2.08 -19.53
C GLN A 253 -11.05 -1.44 -19.66
N GLN A 254 -11.98 -2.21 -20.20
CA GLN A 254 -13.38 -1.80 -20.28
C GLN A 254 -14.26 -2.78 -19.52
N THR A 255 -15.39 -2.28 -19.00
CA THR A 255 -16.41 -3.14 -18.41
C THR A 255 -16.88 -4.15 -19.47
N CYS A 256 -16.95 -5.42 -19.10
CA CYS A 256 -17.38 -6.47 -20.03
C CYS A 256 -18.81 -6.19 -20.53
N PRO A 257 -19.02 -6.02 -21.85
CA PRO A 257 -20.35 -5.70 -22.39
C PRO A 257 -21.36 -6.84 -22.26
N ALA A 258 -20.90 -8.09 -22.13
CA ALA A 258 -21.78 -9.25 -22.01
C ALA A 258 -22.40 -9.39 -20.61
N CYS A 259 -21.69 -9.03 -19.55
CA CYS A 259 -22.17 -9.14 -18.17
C CYS A 259 -22.25 -7.78 -17.45
N ASN A 260 -21.95 -6.68 -18.11
CA ASN A 260 -21.90 -5.33 -17.53
C ASN A 260 -21.13 -5.26 -16.20
N GLY A 261 -20.00 -5.98 -16.11
CA GLY A 261 -19.18 -6.03 -14.91
C GLY A 261 -19.60 -7.06 -13.86
N ALA A 262 -20.77 -7.68 -13.98
CA ALA A 262 -21.32 -8.62 -13.00
C ALA A 262 -20.55 -9.96 -12.90
N ARG A 263 -19.61 -10.24 -13.82
CA ARG A 263 -18.72 -11.42 -13.83
C ARG A 263 -19.42 -12.77 -14.04
N LEU A 264 -20.75 -12.84 -13.95
CA LEU A 264 -21.56 -14.04 -14.00
C LEU A 264 -22.22 -14.22 -15.36
N ASN A 265 -22.61 -15.46 -15.67
CA ASN A 265 -23.34 -15.80 -16.87
C ASN A 265 -24.82 -15.36 -16.81
N ALA A 266 -25.51 -15.42 -17.94
CA ALA A 266 -26.89 -14.98 -18.05
C ALA A 266 -27.87 -15.78 -17.17
N ALA A 267 -27.63 -17.09 -16.95
CA ALA A 267 -28.51 -17.92 -16.13
C ALA A 267 -28.41 -17.51 -14.63
N ALA A 268 -27.20 -17.27 -14.11
CA ALA A 268 -27.02 -16.79 -12.76
C ALA A 268 -27.60 -15.38 -12.55
N LEU A 269 -27.47 -14.50 -13.56
CA LEU A 269 -28.01 -13.13 -13.50
C LEU A 269 -29.55 -13.07 -13.69
N ALA A 270 -30.14 -14.06 -14.34
CA ALA A 270 -31.60 -14.18 -14.46
C ALA A 270 -32.26 -14.59 -13.13
N SER A 271 -31.53 -15.32 -12.26
CA SER A 271 -32.00 -15.76 -10.95
C SER A 271 -32.15 -14.60 -9.99
N ARG A 272 -33.30 -14.42 -9.36
CA ARG A 272 -33.63 -13.29 -8.50
C ARG A 272 -34.27 -13.73 -7.19
N ILE A 273 -34.02 -12.94 -6.14
CA ILE A 273 -34.71 -12.99 -4.85
C ILE A 273 -35.22 -11.57 -4.59
N ASP A 274 -36.51 -11.40 -4.38
CA ASP A 274 -37.17 -10.11 -4.21
C ASP A 274 -36.76 -9.07 -5.27
N GLY A 275 -36.74 -9.51 -6.54
CA GLY A 275 -36.41 -8.68 -7.69
C GLY A 275 -34.93 -8.40 -7.93
N ARG A 276 -34.02 -8.82 -7.04
CA ARG A 276 -32.56 -8.61 -7.16
C ARG A 276 -31.83 -9.89 -7.52
N ASN A 277 -30.86 -9.80 -8.43
CA ASN A 277 -29.93 -10.90 -8.71
C ASN A 277 -28.72 -10.86 -7.74
N ILE A 278 -27.91 -11.93 -7.79
CA ILE A 278 -26.76 -12.08 -6.88
C ILE A 278 -25.69 -10.99 -7.04
N ALA A 279 -25.46 -10.48 -8.24
CA ALA A 279 -24.50 -9.41 -8.49
C ALA A 279 -25.03 -8.08 -7.92
N GLU A 280 -26.31 -7.76 -8.16
CA GLU A 280 -26.96 -6.58 -7.60
C GLU A 280 -26.93 -6.59 -6.06
N MET A 281 -27.10 -7.76 -5.41
CA MET A 281 -26.95 -7.88 -3.95
C MET A 281 -25.50 -7.74 -3.50
N ALA A 282 -24.55 -8.31 -4.24
CA ALA A 282 -23.13 -8.22 -3.89
C ALA A 282 -22.57 -6.79 -4.08
N ASP A 283 -23.20 -5.99 -4.94
CA ASP A 283 -22.83 -4.58 -5.17
C ASP A 283 -23.39 -3.62 -4.11
N LEU A 284 -24.33 -4.06 -3.29
CA LEU A 284 -24.81 -3.26 -2.16
C LEU A 284 -23.68 -3.05 -1.13
N GLU A 285 -23.66 -1.86 -0.55
CA GLU A 285 -22.89 -1.61 0.67
C GLU A 285 -23.32 -2.58 1.78
N ALA A 286 -22.40 -3.05 2.61
CA ALA A 286 -22.70 -4.04 3.64
C ALA A 286 -23.87 -3.60 4.57
N THR A 287 -23.96 -2.31 4.88
CA THR A 287 -25.08 -1.74 5.66
C THR A 287 -26.41 -1.94 4.95
N LYS A 288 -26.51 -1.64 3.65
CA LYS A 288 -27.73 -1.80 2.87
C LYS A 288 -28.07 -3.26 2.59
N LEU A 289 -27.04 -4.11 2.47
CA LEU A 289 -27.23 -5.54 2.30
C LEU A 289 -27.91 -6.16 3.52
N ILE A 290 -27.54 -5.76 4.74
CA ILE A 290 -28.20 -6.23 5.96
C ILE A 290 -29.69 -5.86 5.98
N ASP A 291 -30.06 -4.62 5.59
CA ASP A 291 -31.45 -4.18 5.54
C ASP A 291 -32.27 -5.06 4.57
N VAL A 292 -31.70 -5.41 3.42
CA VAL A 292 -32.35 -6.31 2.45
C VAL A 292 -32.51 -7.72 3.03
N LEU A 293 -31.47 -8.24 3.72
CA LEU A 293 -31.50 -9.59 4.30
C LEU A 293 -32.54 -9.73 5.43
N HIS A 294 -32.73 -8.69 6.23
CA HIS A 294 -33.78 -8.66 7.25
C HIS A 294 -35.21 -8.70 6.67
N GLY A 295 -35.39 -8.28 5.42
CA GLY A 295 -36.66 -8.32 4.74
C GLY A 295 -37.13 -9.70 4.28
N PHE A 296 -36.29 -10.73 4.35
CA PHE A 296 -36.65 -12.06 3.85
C PHE A 296 -37.63 -12.80 4.78
N THR A 297 -38.82 -13.12 4.26
CA THR A 297 -39.89 -13.80 4.99
C THR A 297 -39.94 -15.31 4.73
N ASP A 298 -39.33 -15.80 3.63
CA ASP A 298 -39.24 -17.24 3.35
C ASP A 298 -38.43 -17.96 4.43
N PRO A 299 -38.93 -19.04 5.05
CA PRO A 299 -38.24 -19.70 6.16
C PRO A 299 -36.88 -20.32 5.80
N VAL A 300 -36.65 -20.68 4.54
CA VAL A 300 -35.36 -21.21 4.08
C VAL A 300 -34.40 -20.06 3.84
N ALA A 301 -34.87 -18.99 3.19
CA ALA A 301 -34.11 -17.77 2.98
C ALA A 301 -33.69 -17.14 4.31
N ALA A 302 -34.60 -16.98 5.27
CA ALA A 302 -34.35 -16.37 6.56
C ALA A 302 -33.21 -17.09 7.34
N ARG A 303 -33.20 -18.42 7.40
CA ARG A 303 -32.14 -19.17 8.09
C ARG A 303 -30.75 -18.96 7.48
N VAL A 304 -30.65 -18.85 6.16
CA VAL A 304 -29.37 -18.57 5.50
C VAL A 304 -29.02 -17.07 5.65
N ALA A 305 -30.03 -16.20 5.59
CA ALA A 305 -29.87 -14.77 5.78
C ALA A 305 -29.34 -14.44 7.19
N ASP A 306 -29.83 -15.10 8.26
CA ASP A 306 -29.34 -14.90 9.63
C ASP A 306 -27.81 -15.11 9.71
N ARG A 307 -27.32 -16.20 9.09
CA ARG A 307 -25.87 -16.48 9.04
C ARG A 307 -25.11 -15.47 8.18
N LEU A 308 -25.73 -15.00 7.12
CA LEU A 308 -25.14 -13.99 6.24
C LEU A 308 -25.08 -12.63 6.95
N ILE A 309 -26.14 -12.26 7.67
CA ILE A 309 -26.20 -11.04 8.50
C ILE A 309 -25.09 -11.05 9.55
N GLU A 310 -24.92 -12.16 10.29
CA GLU A 310 -23.85 -12.30 11.30
C GLU A 310 -22.47 -12.00 10.67
N ARG A 311 -22.19 -12.54 9.48
CA ARG A 311 -20.90 -12.33 8.80
C ARG A 311 -20.74 -10.91 8.22
N VAL A 312 -21.81 -10.36 7.66
CA VAL A 312 -21.80 -8.97 7.14
C VAL A 312 -21.70 -7.96 8.28
N GLN A 313 -22.29 -8.27 9.46
CA GLN A 313 -22.18 -7.42 10.64
C GLN A 313 -20.73 -7.22 11.07
N HIS A 314 -19.86 -8.22 10.92
CA HIS A 314 -18.43 -8.05 11.20
C HIS A 314 -17.75 -6.98 10.32
N LEU A 315 -18.21 -6.81 9.05
CA LEU A 315 -17.72 -5.71 8.19
C LEU A 315 -18.12 -4.34 8.77
N ILE A 316 -19.34 -4.24 9.26
CA ILE A 316 -19.88 -2.99 9.85
C ILE A 316 -19.19 -2.69 11.18
N ASP A 317 -19.05 -3.69 12.04
CA ASP A 317 -18.41 -3.57 13.36
C ASP A 317 -16.98 -3.02 13.28
N ILE A 318 -16.26 -3.33 12.20
CA ILE A 318 -14.87 -2.88 11.97
C ILE A 318 -14.78 -1.57 11.16
N GLY A 319 -15.91 -0.91 10.90
CA GLY A 319 -15.95 0.35 10.16
C GLY A 319 -15.83 0.20 8.64
N LEU A 320 -16.11 -0.98 8.08
CA LEU A 320 -16.09 -1.26 6.63
C LEU A 320 -17.50 -1.44 6.05
N GLY A 321 -18.53 -0.94 6.73
CA GLY A 321 -19.93 -1.06 6.31
C GLY A 321 -20.25 -0.42 4.95
N TYR A 322 -19.43 0.51 4.48
CA TYR A 322 -19.54 1.13 3.17
C TYR A 322 -19.00 0.28 2.02
N LEU A 323 -18.27 -0.80 2.30
CA LEU A 323 -17.77 -1.69 1.25
C LEU A 323 -18.85 -2.62 0.74
N SER A 324 -18.81 -2.88 -0.56
CA SER A 324 -19.61 -3.94 -1.20
C SER A 324 -18.85 -5.26 -1.24
N LEU A 325 -19.57 -6.37 -1.29
CA LEU A 325 -18.96 -7.70 -1.41
C LEU A 325 -18.27 -7.91 -2.78
N SER A 326 -18.67 -7.19 -3.81
CA SER A 326 -18.09 -7.22 -5.16
C SER A 326 -16.78 -6.43 -5.27
N ARG A 327 -16.45 -5.55 -4.30
CA ARG A 327 -15.25 -4.72 -4.32
C ARG A 327 -13.99 -5.59 -4.47
N GLU A 328 -13.17 -5.29 -5.47
CA GLU A 328 -11.91 -5.99 -5.73
C GLU A 328 -10.90 -5.76 -4.57
N THR A 329 -10.29 -6.83 -4.05
CA THR A 329 -9.33 -6.71 -2.95
C THR A 329 -8.08 -5.90 -3.32
N ALA A 330 -7.69 -5.90 -4.59
CA ALA A 330 -6.57 -5.10 -5.09
C ALA A 330 -6.80 -3.57 -5.02
N THR A 331 -8.07 -3.14 -4.93
CA THR A 331 -8.45 -1.71 -4.85
C THR A 331 -8.58 -1.19 -3.42
N LEU A 332 -8.35 -2.06 -2.43
CA LEU A 332 -8.42 -1.70 -1.02
C LEU A 332 -7.18 -0.94 -0.58
N SER A 333 -7.37 0.02 0.32
CA SER A 333 -6.25 0.65 1.03
C SER A 333 -5.54 -0.35 1.94
N GLY A 334 -4.34 0.00 2.45
CA GLY A 334 -3.60 -0.83 3.40
C GLY A 334 -4.41 -1.17 4.64
N GLY A 335 -5.02 -0.17 5.26
CA GLY A 335 -5.85 -0.34 6.44
C GLY A 335 -7.15 -1.12 6.18
N GLU A 336 -7.83 -0.90 5.03
CA GLU A 336 -8.98 -1.72 4.64
C GLU A 336 -8.60 -3.19 4.45
N SER A 337 -7.47 -3.45 3.78
CA SER A 337 -6.94 -4.80 3.57
C SER A 337 -6.64 -5.51 4.89
N GLN A 338 -6.03 -4.81 5.84
CA GLN A 338 -5.70 -5.35 7.16
C GLN A 338 -6.97 -5.70 7.95
N ARG A 339 -7.96 -4.79 7.96
CA ARG A 339 -9.24 -5.02 8.63
C ARG A 339 -10.01 -6.19 8.03
N ILE A 340 -10.01 -6.35 6.72
CA ILE A 340 -10.66 -7.50 6.05
C ILE A 340 -9.98 -8.82 6.43
N LYS A 341 -8.64 -8.85 6.63
CA LYS A 341 -7.96 -10.04 7.17
C LYS A 341 -8.48 -10.40 8.56
N MET A 342 -8.72 -9.41 9.42
CA MET A 342 -9.26 -9.66 10.77
C MET A 342 -10.66 -10.30 10.72
N ILE A 343 -11.54 -9.85 9.81
CA ILE A 343 -12.90 -10.36 9.68
C ILE A 343 -12.93 -11.88 9.44
N ARG A 344 -12.02 -12.38 8.60
CA ARG A 344 -11.92 -13.80 8.29
C ARG A 344 -11.75 -14.64 9.55
N HIS A 345 -11.07 -14.12 10.57
CA HIS A 345 -10.77 -14.82 11.81
C HIS A 345 -11.80 -14.60 12.92
N LEU A 346 -12.60 -13.52 12.86
CA LEU A 346 -13.65 -13.23 13.84
C LEU A 346 -14.75 -14.27 13.89
N GLY A 347 -15.14 -14.75 12.74
CA GLY A 347 -16.18 -15.78 12.61
C GLY A 347 -15.69 -17.21 12.89
N ASN A 348 -14.42 -17.42 13.24
CA ASN A 348 -13.89 -18.73 13.58
C ASN A 348 -14.16 -19.04 15.06
N SER A 349 -14.43 -20.33 15.36
CA SER A 349 -14.56 -20.85 16.71
C SER A 349 -13.21 -21.24 17.34
N LEU A 350 -12.09 -20.89 16.68
CA LEU A 350 -10.76 -21.18 17.20
C LEU A 350 -10.49 -20.37 18.46
N THR A 351 -9.96 -21.04 19.47
CA THR A 351 -9.53 -20.48 20.75
C THR A 351 -8.06 -20.82 20.97
N ASP A 352 -7.43 -20.16 21.92
CA ASP A 352 -6.02 -20.37 22.27
C ASP A 352 -5.05 -20.12 21.10
N MET A 353 -5.41 -19.17 20.22
CA MET A 353 -4.56 -18.73 19.11
C MET A 353 -3.70 -17.54 19.51
N LEU A 354 -2.56 -17.36 18.83
CA LEU A 354 -1.69 -16.20 18.96
C LEU A 354 -1.96 -15.24 17.81
N TYR A 355 -2.72 -14.18 18.08
CA TYR A 355 -2.93 -13.09 17.11
C TYR A 355 -1.79 -12.09 17.18
N VAL A 356 -1.18 -11.77 16.04
CA VAL A 356 -0.11 -10.79 15.92
C VAL A 356 -0.52 -9.72 14.91
N LEU A 357 -0.67 -8.48 15.38
CA LEU A 357 -1.17 -7.36 14.58
C LEU A 357 -0.11 -6.25 14.47
N ASP A 358 0.04 -5.69 13.27
CA ASP A 358 0.97 -4.62 12.94
C ASP A 358 0.22 -3.31 12.71
N GLU A 359 0.31 -2.39 13.65
CA GLU A 359 -0.32 -1.06 13.62
C GLU A 359 -1.76 -1.08 13.06
N PRO A 360 -2.70 -1.82 13.69
CA PRO A 360 -4.04 -1.98 13.13
C PRO A 360 -4.88 -0.69 13.13
N SER A 361 -4.45 0.37 13.83
CA SER A 361 -5.10 1.69 13.83
C SER A 361 -4.74 2.57 12.63
N VAL A 362 -3.75 2.17 11.82
CA VAL A 362 -3.27 2.97 10.68
C VAL A 362 -4.39 3.36 9.72
N GLY A 363 -4.46 4.66 9.39
CA GLY A 363 -5.47 5.23 8.50
C GLY A 363 -6.89 5.23 9.07
N LEU A 364 -7.04 5.03 10.38
CA LEU A 364 -8.32 5.10 11.06
C LEU A 364 -8.59 6.49 11.64
N HIS A 365 -9.81 6.95 11.44
CA HIS A 365 -10.34 8.07 12.22
C HIS A 365 -10.53 7.62 13.69
N ALA A 366 -10.38 8.54 14.66
CA ALA A 366 -10.51 8.25 16.10
C ALA A 366 -11.80 7.49 16.47
N ARG A 367 -12.93 7.77 15.80
CA ARG A 367 -14.17 7.00 15.94
C ARG A 367 -14.01 5.52 15.59
N ASP A 368 -13.25 5.21 14.56
CA ASP A 368 -13.10 3.84 14.07
C ASP A 368 -12.06 3.07 14.89
N VAL A 369 -11.13 3.77 15.57
CA VAL A 369 -10.21 3.18 16.57
C VAL A 369 -10.99 2.57 17.74
N ALA A 370 -12.04 3.24 18.21
CA ALA A 370 -12.90 2.70 19.28
C ALA A 370 -13.58 1.36 18.86
N ARG A 371 -13.99 1.23 17.58
CA ARG A 371 -14.53 -0.03 17.03
C ARG A 371 -13.47 -1.13 16.96
N LEU A 372 -12.26 -0.77 16.54
CA LEU A 372 -11.11 -1.68 16.52
C LEU A 372 -10.81 -2.20 17.93
N ASN A 373 -10.80 -1.32 18.93
CA ASN A 373 -10.58 -1.67 20.34
C ASN A 373 -11.61 -2.69 20.85
N GLY A 374 -12.90 -2.47 20.52
CA GLY A 374 -13.94 -3.44 20.83
C GLY A 374 -13.72 -4.80 20.18
N LEU A 375 -13.14 -4.84 18.98
CA LEU A 375 -12.80 -6.06 18.26
C LEU A 375 -11.63 -6.81 18.91
N LEU A 376 -10.54 -6.10 19.26
CA LEU A 376 -9.39 -6.68 19.96
C LEU A 376 -9.84 -7.30 21.30
N GLY A 377 -10.74 -6.61 22.03
CA GLY A 377 -11.38 -7.13 23.22
C GLY A 377 -12.15 -8.43 22.96
N LYS A 378 -12.98 -8.49 21.90
CA LYS A 378 -13.71 -9.70 21.51
C LYS A 378 -12.77 -10.88 21.18
N LEU A 379 -11.62 -10.63 20.53
CA LEU A 379 -10.61 -11.67 20.24
C LEU A 379 -10.00 -12.21 21.52
N ARG A 380 -9.59 -11.35 22.45
CA ARG A 380 -9.09 -11.74 23.78
C ARG A 380 -10.12 -12.54 24.56
N ASP A 381 -11.35 -12.05 24.63
CA ASP A 381 -12.43 -12.64 25.45
C ASP A 381 -12.86 -14.03 24.95
N LYS A 382 -12.54 -14.36 23.69
CA LYS A 382 -12.62 -15.72 23.15
C LYS A 382 -11.51 -16.67 23.64
N GLY A 383 -10.61 -16.21 24.51
CA GLY A 383 -9.50 -17.00 25.03
C GLY A 383 -8.27 -17.03 24.12
N ASN A 384 -8.03 -15.97 23.34
CA ASN A 384 -6.85 -15.83 22.50
C ASN A 384 -5.82 -14.90 23.13
N THR A 385 -4.55 -15.09 22.77
CA THR A 385 -3.46 -14.17 23.09
C THR A 385 -3.33 -13.17 21.93
N VAL A 386 -3.33 -11.86 22.22
CA VAL A 386 -3.32 -10.81 21.20
C VAL A 386 -2.10 -9.92 21.40
N LEU A 387 -1.17 -9.96 20.46
CA LEU A 387 0.02 -9.10 20.43
C LEU A 387 -0.21 -8.01 19.39
N VAL A 388 -0.02 -6.76 19.79
CA VAL A 388 -0.26 -5.60 18.91
C VAL A 388 0.98 -4.71 18.94
N VAL A 389 1.58 -4.45 17.79
CA VAL A 389 2.56 -3.36 17.64
C VAL A 389 1.76 -2.10 17.36
N GLU A 390 1.89 -1.07 18.21
CA GLU A 390 1.04 0.12 18.12
C GLU A 390 1.67 1.39 18.68
N HIS A 391 1.16 2.53 18.17
CA HIS A 391 1.54 3.87 18.60
C HIS A 391 0.32 4.71 18.99
N ASP A 392 -0.89 4.28 18.64
CA ASP A 392 -2.13 5.01 18.93
C ASP A 392 -2.44 4.98 20.44
N PRO A 393 -2.64 6.15 21.10
CA PRO A 393 -2.89 6.22 22.53
C PRO A 393 -4.13 5.45 22.98
N ASP A 394 -5.19 5.42 22.17
CA ASP A 394 -6.45 4.75 22.51
C ASP A 394 -6.32 3.23 22.43
N VAL A 395 -5.45 2.71 21.54
CA VAL A 395 -5.13 1.27 21.48
C VAL A 395 -4.18 0.89 22.61
N ILE A 396 -3.19 1.73 22.93
CA ILE A 396 -2.30 1.48 24.09
C ILE A 396 -3.10 1.46 25.40
N ALA A 397 -4.15 2.28 25.50
CA ALA A 397 -4.97 2.39 26.71
C ALA A 397 -5.78 1.13 27.05
N ILE A 398 -6.14 0.29 26.06
CA ILE A 398 -6.90 -0.95 26.29
C ILE A 398 -6.01 -2.15 26.59
N ALA A 399 -4.69 -1.99 26.57
CA ALA A 399 -3.76 -3.08 26.83
C ALA A 399 -3.87 -3.63 28.24
N ASP A 400 -3.94 -4.94 28.36
CA ASP A 400 -3.78 -5.65 29.65
C ASP A 400 -2.31 -5.65 30.10
N HIS A 401 -1.38 -5.64 29.12
CA HIS A 401 0.06 -5.64 29.34
C HIS A 401 0.74 -4.78 28.26
N ILE A 402 1.74 -4.00 28.62
CA ILE A 402 2.47 -3.11 27.71
C ILE A 402 3.96 -3.38 27.81
N VAL A 403 4.62 -3.43 26.66
CA VAL A 403 6.06 -3.53 26.51
C VAL A 403 6.53 -2.34 25.68
N ASP A 404 7.26 -1.41 26.30
CA ASP A 404 7.81 -0.22 25.64
C ASP A 404 9.28 -0.47 25.29
N LEU A 405 9.62 -0.41 24.00
CA LEU A 405 10.97 -0.62 23.49
C LEU A 405 11.66 0.69 23.17
N GLY A 406 12.92 0.79 23.56
CA GLY A 406 13.71 2.00 23.38
C GLY A 406 15.18 1.78 23.74
N PRO A 407 15.82 2.82 24.29
CA PRO A 407 15.30 4.19 24.48
C PRO A 407 15.21 5.03 23.20
N ARG A 408 15.92 4.62 22.12
CA ARG A 408 15.98 5.29 20.83
C ARG A 408 15.88 4.28 19.68
N ALA A 409 16.15 4.73 18.45
CA ALA A 409 16.13 3.92 17.25
C ALA A 409 17.47 3.23 16.96
N GLY A 410 17.46 2.18 16.13
CA GLY A 410 18.65 1.51 15.61
C GLY A 410 19.57 0.94 16.70
N ALA A 411 20.88 1.20 16.61
CA ALA A 411 21.86 0.71 17.57
C ALA A 411 21.64 1.23 19.01
N HIS A 412 20.96 2.34 19.16
CA HIS A 412 20.60 2.93 20.47
C HIS A 412 19.24 2.48 20.99
N GLY A 413 18.55 1.57 20.25
CA GLY A 413 17.32 0.91 20.66
C GLY A 413 17.58 -0.52 21.13
N GLY A 414 16.55 -1.36 21.01
CA GLY A 414 16.64 -2.79 21.24
C GLY A 414 16.60 -3.20 22.71
N GLU A 415 16.13 -2.34 23.60
CA GLU A 415 15.98 -2.62 25.04
C GLU A 415 14.52 -2.44 25.46
N ILE A 416 14.08 -3.17 26.49
CA ILE A 416 12.79 -2.92 27.14
C ILE A 416 13.02 -1.78 28.14
N VAL A 417 12.36 -0.64 27.91
CA VAL A 417 12.44 0.53 28.79
C VAL A 417 11.28 0.60 29.79
N TYR A 418 10.19 -0.10 29.50
CA TYR A 418 9.08 -0.27 30.42
C TYR A 418 8.32 -1.58 30.12
N GLU A 419 7.86 -2.23 31.18
CA GLU A 419 6.97 -3.39 31.15
C GLU A 419 5.92 -3.25 32.25
N GLY A 420 4.63 -3.43 31.93
CA GLY A 420 3.55 -3.33 32.90
C GLY A 420 2.22 -2.83 32.36
N HIS A 421 1.48 -2.07 33.15
CA HIS A 421 0.14 -1.57 32.82
C HIS A 421 0.16 -0.11 32.37
N TYR A 422 -0.91 0.33 31.67
CA TYR A 422 -1.05 1.68 31.11
C TYR A 422 -0.80 2.80 32.13
N ALA A 423 -1.32 2.66 33.37
CA ALA A 423 -1.15 3.67 34.41
C ALA A 423 0.33 3.87 34.79
N GLY A 424 1.11 2.79 34.84
CA GLY A 424 2.54 2.84 35.12
C GLY A 424 3.35 3.45 33.99
N LEU A 425 2.97 3.19 32.73
CA LEU A 425 3.66 3.74 31.56
C LEU A 425 3.62 5.29 31.56
N LYS A 426 2.48 5.90 31.93
CA LYS A 426 2.34 7.35 32.01
C LYS A 426 3.33 8.01 32.99
N THR A 427 3.81 7.27 33.97
CA THR A 427 4.71 7.78 35.03
C THR A 427 6.14 7.24 34.90
N ALA A 428 6.40 6.36 33.96
CA ALA A 428 7.68 5.66 33.82
C ALA A 428 8.84 6.52 33.27
N GLY A 429 8.58 7.77 32.84
CA GLY A 429 9.62 8.66 32.31
C GLY A 429 10.14 8.27 30.91
N THR A 430 9.56 7.23 30.28
CA THR A 430 9.89 6.85 28.90
C THR A 430 9.36 7.88 27.90
N LEU A 431 9.91 7.90 26.68
CA LEU A 431 9.42 8.79 25.63
C LEU A 431 7.92 8.55 25.35
N THR A 432 7.52 7.29 25.25
CA THR A 432 6.10 6.93 25.07
C THR A 432 5.23 7.49 26.19
N GLY A 433 5.62 7.27 27.45
CA GLY A 433 4.88 7.75 28.62
C GLY A 433 4.74 9.27 28.67
N GLN A 434 5.79 10.00 28.33
CA GLN A 434 5.77 11.46 28.25
C GLN A 434 4.78 11.96 27.19
N PHE A 435 4.77 11.36 26.00
CA PHE A 435 3.93 11.80 24.88
C PHE A 435 2.46 11.34 24.99
N LEU A 436 2.17 10.24 25.69
CA LEU A 436 0.80 9.81 25.95
C LEU A 436 -0.05 10.84 26.71
N SER A 437 0.60 11.72 27.46
CA SER A 437 -0.06 12.79 28.23
C SER A 437 0.00 14.15 27.54
N HIS A 438 0.65 14.24 26.37
CA HIS A 438 0.84 15.48 25.62
C HIS A 438 0.03 15.45 24.34
N SER A 439 -0.98 16.32 24.23
CA SER A 439 -1.60 16.66 22.96
C SER A 439 -1.14 18.06 22.52
N MET A 440 -0.93 18.24 21.22
CA MET A 440 -0.56 19.56 20.70
C MET A 440 -1.74 20.54 20.88
N PRO A 441 -1.49 21.79 21.30
CA PRO A 441 -2.54 22.80 21.39
C PRO A 441 -3.11 23.13 20.01
N LEU A 442 -4.35 23.61 19.97
CA LEU A 442 -4.93 24.13 18.72
C LEU A 442 -4.10 25.34 18.22
N LYS A 443 -3.71 25.31 16.94
CA LYS A 443 -3.00 26.42 16.30
C LYS A 443 -3.91 27.65 16.24
N ARG A 444 -3.47 28.76 16.84
CA ARG A 444 -4.20 30.03 16.85
C ARG A 444 -3.73 30.98 15.79
N ASP A 445 -2.43 31.03 15.57
CA ASP A 445 -1.81 31.88 14.54
C ASP A 445 -1.69 31.09 13.23
N VAL A 446 -2.78 31.06 12.48
CA VAL A 446 -2.85 30.40 11.18
C VAL A 446 -2.33 31.32 10.09
N ARG A 447 -1.62 30.76 9.10
CA ARG A 447 -1.18 31.47 7.90
C ARG A 447 -2.41 31.95 7.11
N LYS A 448 -2.28 33.14 6.49
CA LYS A 448 -3.32 33.65 5.58
C LYS A 448 -3.14 33.08 4.20
N PRO A 449 -4.20 32.57 3.56
CA PRO A 449 -4.15 32.13 2.18
C PRO A 449 -3.64 33.22 1.21
N ALA A 450 -2.72 32.86 0.32
CA ALA A 450 -2.27 33.74 -0.76
C ALA A 450 -3.23 33.71 -1.96
N GLY A 451 -4.00 32.65 -2.13
CA GLY A 451 -4.99 32.45 -3.18
C GLY A 451 -5.80 31.18 -2.95
N TRP A 452 -6.54 30.74 -3.95
CA TRP A 452 -7.44 29.60 -3.86
C TRP A 452 -7.40 28.76 -5.14
N LEU A 453 -7.39 27.45 -4.99
CA LEU A 453 -7.49 26.46 -6.07
C LEU A 453 -8.89 25.84 -6.03
N PRO A 454 -9.76 26.16 -6.99
CA PRO A 454 -11.15 25.76 -6.92
C PRO A 454 -11.39 24.35 -7.45
N ILE A 455 -12.07 23.52 -6.64
CA ILE A 455 -12.71 22.28 -7.11
C ILE A 455 -14.20 22.59 -7.27
N ARG A 456 -14.78 22.23 -8.42
CA ARG A 456 -16.20 22.53 -8.71
C ARG A 456 -16.93 21.27 -9.14
N LYS A 457 -18.11 21.06 -8.55
CA LYS A 457 -19.09 20.01 -8.90
C LYS A 457 -18.47 18.61 -9.00
N ALA A 458 -17.54 18.27 -8.10
CA ALA A 458 -16.95 16.94 -8.05
C ALA A 458 -18.01 15.91 -7.64
N ASN A 459 -18.25 14.91 -8.51
CA ASN A 459 -19.28 13.88 -8.33
C ASN A 459 -18.74 12.48 -8.63
N LEU A 460 -17.43 12.29 -8.55
CA LEU A 460 -16.78 11.02 -8.77
C LEU A 460 -16.99 10.09 -7.56
N HIS A 461 -17.23 8.80 -7.80
CA HIS A 461 -17.49 7.78 -6.79
C HIS A 461 -18.64 8.19 -5.82
N ASN A 462 -18.35 8.41 -4.55
CA ASN A 462 -19.34 8.79 -3.54
C ASN A 462 -19.47 10.31 -3.35
N LEU A 463 -18.70 11.14 -4.03
CA LEU A 463 -18.75 12.59 -3.90
C LEU A 463 -20.10 13.14 -4.41
N LYS A 464 -20.76 13.97 -3.60
CA LYS A 464 -22.11 14.51 -3.87
C LYS A 464 -22.06 15.92 -4.44
N ASN A 465 -21.54 16.07 -5.66
CA ASN A 465 -21.46 17.37 -6.35
C ASN A 465 -20.74 18.45 -5.53
N ILE A 466 -19.62 18.06 -4.92
CA ILE A 466 -18.85 18.93 -4.01
C ILE A 466 -18.24 20.11 -4.77
N SER A 467 -18.33 21.29 -4.16
CA SER A 467 -17.56 22.47 -4.54
C SER A 467 -16.81 22.98 -3.32
N VAL A 468 -15.48 23.01 -3.39
CA VAL A 468 -14.60 23.44 -2.30
C VAL A 468 -13.36 24.14 -2.88
N ASP A 469 -12.84 25.11 -2.15
CA ASP A 469 -11.64 25.84 -2.52
C ASP A 469 -10.48 25.43 -1.61
N ILE A 470 -9.34 25.04 -2.19
CA ILE A 470 -8.12 24.70 -1.45
C ILE A 470 -7.26 25.98 -1.39
N PRO A 471 -6.94 26.50 -0.18
CA PRO A 471 -6.12 27.71 -0.05
C PRO A 471 -4.66 27.44 -0.44
N THR A 472 -4.01 28.44 -1.06
CA THR A 472 -2.60 28.37 -1.45
C THR A 472 -1.69 29.02 -0.43
N GLY A 473 -0.42 28.56 -0.34
CA GLY A 473 0.60 29.12 0.54
C GLY A 473 0.42 28.76 2.01
N VAL A 474 -0.39 27.77 2.33
CA VAL A 474 -0.72 27.32 3.68
C VAL A 474 -0.75 25.79 3.79
N LEU A 475 -0.81 25.29 5.02
CA LEU A 475 -1.04 23.89 5.33
C LEU A 475 -2.54 23.61 5.40
N THR A 476 -3.05 22.85 4.42
CA THR A 476 -4.42 22.34 4.42
C THR A 476 -4.47 20.89 4.84
N VAL A 477 -5.32 20.53 5.78
CA VAL A 477 -5.59 19.15 6.18
C VAL A 477 -6.99 18.75 5.73
N VAL A 478 -7.05 17.68 4.90
CA VAL A 478 -8.31 17.06 4.47
C VAL A 478 -8.56 15.85 5.36
N THR A 479 -9.63 15.91 6.15
CA THR A 479 -9.97 14.92 7.16
C THR A 479 -11.40 14.40 7.04
N GLY A 480 -11.82 13.52 7.93
CA GLY A 480 -13.13 12.89 7.97
C GLY A 480 -13.06 11.38 8.11
N VAL A 481 -14.19 10.75 8.37
CA VAL A 481 -14.28 9.30 8.60
C VAL A 481 -13.80 8.45 7.42
N ALA A 482 -13.52 7.15 7.69
CA ALA A 482 -13.12 6.22 6.63
C ALA A 482 -14.21 6.12 5.54
N GLY A 483 -13.80 6.13 4.26
CA GLY A 483 -14.73 6.06 3.11
C GLY A 483 -15.54 7.35 2.84
N SER A 484 -15.26 8.48 3.52
CA SER A 484 -15.98 9.75 3.28
C SER A 484 -15.68 10.43 1.94
N GLY A 485 -14.67 9.96 1.18
CA GLY A 485 -14.33 10.48 -0.14
C GLY A 485 -13.08 11.36 -0.19
N LYS A 486 -12.26 11.42 0.87
CA LYS A 486 -11.03 12.22 0.94
C LYS A 486 -10.06 11.94 -0.20
N SER A 487 -9.69 10.67 -0.37
CA SER A 487 -8.75 10.27 -1.42
C SER A 487 -9.33 10.51 -2.82
N THR A 488 -10.65 10.31 -3.01
CA THR A 488 -11.32 10.66 -4.27
C THR A 488 -11.24 12.16 -4.55
N LEU A 489 -11.50 13.00 -3.54
CA LEU A 489 -11.45 14.45 -3.71
C LEU A 489 -10.05 14.94 -4.08
N ILE A 490 -9.03 14.41 -3.40
CA ILE A 490 -7.65 14.88 -3.59
C ILE A 490 -6.93 14.10 -4.69
N ASN A 491 -6.91 12.74 -4.63
CA ASN A 491 -6.08 11.96 -5.56
C ASN A 491 -6.71 11.84 -6.95
N ASP A 492 -8.06 11.74 -7.03
CA ASP A 492 -8.72 11.52 -8.32
C ASP A 492 -9.21 12.85 -8.95
N VAL A 493 -9.65 13.84 -8.15
CA VAL A 493 -10.22 15.09 -8.69
C VAL A 493 -9.20 16.22 -8.69
N PHE A 494 -8.56 16.50 -7.54
CA PHE A 494 -7.63 17.63 -7.42
C PHE A 494 -6.34 17.41 -8.23
N LEU A 495 -5.73 16.22 -8.15
CA LEU A 495 -4.50 15.92 -8.88
C LEU A 495 -4.73 15.82 -10.40
N GLU A 496 -5.93 15.45 -10.86
CA GLU A 496 -6.27 15.51 -12.30
C GLU A 496 -6.25 16.96 -12.82
N GLN A 497 -6.70 17.93 -11.99
CA GLN A 497 -6.69 19.36 -12.31
C GLN A 497 -5.31 20.01 -12.12
N HIS A 498 -4.46 19.43 -11.27
CA HIS A 498 -3.15 19.93 -10.90
C HIS A 498 -2.05 18.85 -11.09
N PRO A 499 -1.76 18.45 -12.35
CA PRO A 499 -0.75 17.41 -12.64
C PRO A 499 0.69 17.87 -12.29
N GLU A 500 0.90 19.16 -12.06
CA GLU A 500 2.16 19.72 -11.56
C GLU A 500 2.41 19.45 -10.06
N ALA A 501 1.39 19.00 -9.31
CA ALA A 501 1.52 18.75 -7.89
C ALA A 501 2.46 17.57 -7.61
N ILE A 502 3.28 17.73 -6.58
CA ILE A 502 4.23 16.71 -6.11
C ILE A 502 3.52 15.83 -5.09
N VAL A 503 3.37 14.54 -5.42
CA VAL A 503 2.70 13.58 -4.58
C VAL A 503 3.72 12.80 -3.74
N ILE A 504 3.54 12.84 -2.42
CA ILE A 504 4.36 12.11 -1.43
C ILE A 504 3.45 11.11 -0.74
N ASP A 505 3.36 9.93 -1.30
CA ASP A 505 2.51 8.83 -0.84
C ASP A 505 3.34 7.64 -0.31
N GLN A 506 2.65 6.63 0.21
CA GLN A 506 3.25 5.40 0.74
C GLN A 506 3.59 4.38 -0.36
N SER A 507 3.45 4.72 -1.65
CA SER A 507 3.83 3.83 -2.73
C SER A 507 5.33 3.50 -2.65
N ARG A 508 5.69 2.28 -3.04
CA ARG A 508 7.09 1.84 -3.01
C ARG A 508 7.97 2.79 -3.82
N VAL A 509 9.08 3.18 -3.23
CA VAL A 509 10.07 4.08 -3.87
C VAL A 509 10.66 3.44 -5.11
N THR A 510 10.82 2.10 -5.10
CA THR A 510 11.31 1.31 -6.25
C THR A 510 11.00 -0.17 -6.03
N THR A 511 10.92 -0.92 -7.13
CA THR A 511 10.85 -2.39 -7.11
C THR A 511 12.24 -3.05 -7.22
N SER A 512 13.28 -2.26 -7.49
CA SER A 512 14.65 -2.79 -7.66
C SER A 512 15.33 -3.10 -6.33
N VAL A 513 15.73 -4.33 -6.11
CA VAL A 513 16.54 -4.78 -4.96
C VAL A 513 17.94 -4.14 -4.90
N ARG A 514 18.38 -3.47 -5.96
CA ARG A 514 19.68 -2.79 -6.04
C ARG A 514 19.62 -1.32 -5.65
N SER A 515 18.44 -0.74 -5.51
CA SER A 515 18.30 0.67 -5.15
C SER A 515 18.51 0.85 -3.65
N ALA A 516 19.25 1.90 -3.28
CA ALA A 516 19.56 2.29 -1.92
C ALA A 516 19.13 3.74 -1.66
N PRO A 517 18.96 4.18 -0.41
CA PRO A 517 18.68 5.56 -0.06
C PRO A 517 19.61 6.55 -0.75
N THR A 518 20.93 6.30 -0.76
CA THR A 518 21.92 7.14 -1.44
C THR A 518 21.68 7.30 -2.94
N THR A 519 21.21 6.25 -3.62
CA THR A 519 20.86 6.30 -5.05
C THR A 519 19.58 7.10 -5.28
N TYR A 520 18.62 6.95 -4.40
CA TYR A 520 17.33 7.65 -4.53
C TYR A 520 17.44 9.15 -4.29
N VAL A 521 18.13 9.54 -3.21
CA VAL A 521 18.34 10.98 -2.89
C VAL A 521 19.44 11.62 -3.75
N GLY A 522 20.06 10.86 -4.66
CA GLY A 522 20.98 11.38 -5.68
C GLY A 522 22.41 11.64 -5.23
N ILE A 523 22.82 11.23 -4.00
CA ILE A 523 24.20 11.48 -3.48
C ILE A 523 25.21 10.37 -3.79
N MET A 524 24.76 9.24 -4.35
CA MET A 524 25.67 8.09 -4.61
C MET A 524 26.79 8.47 -5.57
N ASP A 525 26.53 9.28 -6.59
CA ASP A 525 27.56 9.70 -7.53
C ASP A 525 28.57 10.66 -6.89
N ASP A 526 28.15 11.56 -6.00
CA ASP A 526 29.04 12.43 -5.27
C ASP A 526 29.93 11.64 -4.28
N ILE A 527 29.38 10.59 -3.64
CA ILE A 527 30.17 9.67 -2.79
C ILE A 527 31.23 8.96 -3.64
N ARG A 528 30.87 8.41 -4.80
CA ARG A 528 31.79 7.74 -5.73
C ARG A 528 32.90 8.67 -6.19
N GLN A 529 32.57 9.93 -6.50
CA GLN A 529 33.54 10.93 -6.89
C GLN A 529 34.49 11.30 -5.74
N ALA A 530 34.00 11.36 -4.50
CA ALA A 530 34.84 11.61 -3.33
C ALA A 530 35.90 10.50 -3.16
N PHE A 531 35.50 9.22 -3.27
CA PHE A 531 36.44 8.08 -3.24
C PHE A 531 37.44 8.13 -4.41
N ALA A 532 36.94 8.34 -5.62
CA ALA A 532 37.76 8.39 -6.83
C ALA A 532 38.83 9.47 -6.76
N LYS A 533 38.46 10.67 -6.31
CA LYS A 533 39.38 11.80 -6.15
C LYS A 533 40.46 11.53 -5.12
N THR A 534 40.09 10.96 -3.97
CA THR A 534 41.03 10.66 -2.89
C THR A 534 42.05 9.59 -3.32
N ASN A 535 41.62 8.56 -4.03
CA ASN A 535 42.45 7.42 -4.41
C ASN A 535 43.03 7.52 -5.84
N LYS A 536 42.69 8.56 -6.62
CA LYS A 536 43.10 8.79 -8.01
C LYS A 536 42.77 7.62 -8.96
N VAL A 537 41.57 7.06 -8.81
CA VAL A 537 41.06 5.93 -9.58
C VAL A 537 39.68 6.25 -10.19
N SER A 538 39.17 5.39 -11.07
CA SER A 538 37.86 5.58 -11.72
C SER A 538 36.69 5.53 -10.73
N PRO A 539 35.70 6.46 -10.79
CA PRO A 539 34.49 6.39 -9.96
C PRO A 539 33.65 5.11 -10.23
N ALA A 540 33.81 4.47 -11.38
CA ALA A 540 33.12 3.24 -11.74
C ALA A 540 33.45 2.06 -10.81
N LEU A 541 34.64 2.07 -10.21
CA LEU A 541 35.05 1.07 -9.20
C LEU A 541 34.19 1.10 -7.94
N PHE A 542 33.64 2.27 -7.57
CA PHE A 542 32.82 2.44 -6.35
C PHE A 542 31.32 2.28 -6.63
N SER A 543 30.97 1.58 -7.72
CA SER A 543 29.60 1.22 -8.03
C SER A 543 29.39 -0.29 -7.93
N PHE A 544 28.46 -0.73 -7.11
CA PHE A 544 28.05 -2.13 -7.03
C PHE A 544 27.21 -2.60 -8.26
N ASN A 545 26.96 -1.70 -9.23
CA ASN A 545 26.26 -1.99 -10.50
C ASN A 545 27.21 -1.95 -11.71
N SER A 546 28.51 -1.78 -11.52
CA SER A 546 29.50 -1.67 -12.60
C SER A 546 30.83 -2.37 -12.25
N GLU A 547 31.96 -1.80 -12.65
CA GLU A 547 33.31 -2.43 -12.58
C GLU A 547 33.72 -2.92 -11.19
N GLY A 548 33.25 -2.26 -10.12
CA GLY A 548 33.60 -2.61 -8.74
C GLY A 548 32.72 -3.70 -8.12
N SER A 549 31.68 -4.15 -8.80
CA SER A 549 30.75 -5.14 -8.26
C SER A 549 31.40 -6.50 -8.02
N CYS A 550 31.02 -7.17 -6.94
CA CYS A 550 31.37 -8.55 -6.70
C CYS A 550 30.86 -9.45 -7.86
N PRO A 551 31.72 -10.21 -8.53
CA PRO A 551 31.31 -11.00 -9.69
C PRO A 551 30.38 -12.17 -9.33
N ASN A 552 30.46 -12.70 -8.12
CA ASN A 552 29.66 -13.83 -7.66
C ASN A 552 28.18 -13.45 -7.43
N CYS A 553 27.94 -12.35 -6.73
CA CYS A 553 26.56 -11.88 -6.45
C CYS A 553 26.13 -10.71 -7.34
N ASN A 554 26.94 -10.31 -8.33
CA ASN A 554 26.68 -9.16 -9.21
C ASN A 554 26.33 -7.87 -8.42
N GLY A 555 27.00 -7.65 -7.29
CA GLY A 555 26.79 -6.47 -6.44
C GLY A 555 25.54 -6.50 -5.54
N LEU A 556 24.83 -7.63 -5.46
CA LEU A 556 23.66 -7.77 -4.58
C LEU A 556 24.06 -7.93 -3.10
N GLY A 557 25.25 -8.49 -2.83
CA GLY A 557 25.71 -8.85 -1.48
C GLY A 557 25.13 -10.16 -0.98
N VAL A 558 24.11 -10.69 -1.66
CA VAL A 558 23.43 -11.94 -1.34
C VAL A 558 23.36 -12.82 -2.57
N VAL A 559 23.31 -14.13 -2.35
CA VAL A 559 23.05 -15.13 -3.38
C VAL A 559 21.66 -15.69 -3.15
N TYR A 560 20.87 -15.67 -4.21
CA TYR A 560 19.54 -16.26 -4.22
C TYR A 560 19.66 -17.69 -4.75
N THR A 561 19.35 -18.66 -3.91
CA THR A 561 19.30 -20.06 -4.29
C THR A 561 17.86 -20.45 -4.56
N ASP A 562 17.54 -20.66 -5.83
CA ASP A 562 16.24 -21.18 -6.24
C ASP A 562 16.17 -22.68 -5.92
N LEU A 563 15.25 -23.03 -5.03
CA LEU A 563 15.04 -24.42 -4.60
C LEU A 563 13.83 -25.03 -5.32
N ALA A 564 13.72 -24.88 -6.62
CA ALA A 564 12.78 -25.50 -7.59
C ALA A 564 11.31 -25.71 -7.13
N PHE A 565 11.04 -25.97 -5.85
CA PHE A 565 9.71 -26.20 -5.26
C PHE A 565 9.52 -25.48 -3.91
N MET A 566 10.47 -24.63 -3.48
CA MET A 566 10.42 -23.86 -2.22
C MET A 566 10.71 -22.39 -2.53
N GLU A 567 10.27 -21.47 -1.70
CA GLU A 567 10.74 -20.07 -1.78
C GLU A 567 12.28 -20.07 -1.69
N GLY A 568 12.94 -19.41 -2.64
CA GLY A 568 14.39 -19.38 -2.70
C GLY A 568 15.01 -18.80 -1.44
N ILE A 569 16.05 -19.46 -0.96
CA ILE A 569 16.80 -19.01 0.23
C ILE A 569 17.77 -17.91 -0.19
N THR A 570 17.77 -16.82 0.54
CA THR A 570 18.73 -15.71 0.38
C THR A 570 19.83 -15.88 1.43
N SER A 571 21.06 -16.11 1.00
CA SER A 571 22.23 -16.19 1.89
C SER A 571 23.23 -15.08 1.58
N PRO A 572 24.00 -14.58 2.57
CA PRO A 572 25.12 -13.69 2.30
C PRO A 572 26.07 -14.29 1.27
N CYS A 573 26.56 -13.49 0.34
CA CYS A 573 27.51 -13.94 -0.66
C CYS A 573 28.85 -14.33 0.01
N GLU A 574 29.27 -15.56 -0.12
CA GLU A 574 30.52 -16.08 0.50
C GLU A 574 31.78 -15.37 0.00
N VAL A 575 31.78 -14.87 -1.24
CA VAL A 575 32.93 -14.19 -1.85
C VAL A 575 33.12 -12.78 -1.32
N CYS A 576 32.04 -12.02 -1.11
CA CYS A 576 32.13 -10.63 -0.64
C CYS A 576 31.57 -10.46 0.77
N GLU A 577 31.14 -11.53 1.44
CA GLU A 577 30.59 -11.49 2.81
C GLU A 577 29.51 -10.42 3.00
N GLY A 578 28.63 -10.25 2.01
CA GLY A 578 27.60 -9.23 2.00
C GLY A 578 28.07 -7.82 1.61
N LYS A 579 29.36 -7.58 1.40
CA LYS A 579 29.95 -6.25 1.15
C LYS A 579 29.67 -5.69 -0.25
N ARG A 580 29.15 -6.47 -1.19
CA ARG A 580 28.73 -6.09 -2.56
C ARG A 580 29.86 -5.79 -3.56
N PHE A 581 31.08 -5.52 -3.11
CA PHE A 581 32.21 -5.09 -3.91
C PHE A 581 33.29 -6.17 -4.01
N LYS A 582 34.16 -6.03 -5.01
CA LYS A 582 35.39 -6.84 -5.10
C LYS A 582 36.31 -6.54 -3.92
N PRO A 583 37.10 -7.52 -3.41
CA PRO A 583 38.02 -7.30 -2.32
C PRO A 583 39.01 -6.15 -2.57
N GLU A 584 39.53 -6.02 -3.79
CA GLU A 584 40.49 -4.98 -4.16
C GLU A 584 39.89 -3.57 -4.09
N VAL A 585 38.57 -3.44 -4.33
CA VAL A 585 37.87 -2.15 -4.23
C VAL A 585 37.72 -1.72 -2.77
N LEU A 586 37.65 -2.67 -1.83
CA LEU A 586 37.52 -2.39 -0.40
C LEU A 586 38.84 -1.90 0.23
N GLU A 587 39.97 -2.04 -0.46
CA GLU A 587 41.25 -1.50 -0.04
C GLU A 587 41.32 0.04 -0.20
N TYR A 588 40.57 0.61 -1.14
CA TYR A 588 40.48 2.05 -1.31
C TYR A 588 39.67 2.68 -0.17
N LYS A 589 40.28 3.66 0.49
CA LYS A 589 39.70 4.29 1.68
C LYS A 589 39.40 5.78 1.47
N LEU A 590 38.33 6.24 2.06
CA LEU A 590 38.00 7.65 2.26
C LEU A 590 37.98 7.89 3.79
N ARG A 591 38.88 8.70 4.31
CA ARG A 591 38.99 8.95 5.78
C ARG A 591 39.06 7.65 6.60
N GLY A 592 39.78 6.63 6.08
CA GLY A 592 39.96 5.34 6.76
C GLY A 592 38.85 4.33 6.54
N GLN A 593 37.72 4.69 5.90
CA GLN A 593 36.57 3.81 5.63
C GLN A 593 36.54 3.35 4.18
N SER A 594 36.18 2.09 3.91
CA SER A 594 35.91 1.59 2.57
C SER A 594 34.51 2.04 2.09
N ILE A 595 34.24 1.88 0.80
CA ILE A 595 32.91 2.19 0.24
C ILE A 595 31.82 1.34 0.90
N SER A 596 32.09 0.09 1.24
CA SER A 596 31.15 -0.78 1.94
C SER A 596 30.91 -0.29 3.38
N ASP A 597 31.95 0.15 4.10
CA ASP A 597 31.81 0.70 5.44
C ASP A 597 30.92 1.95 5.41
N VAL A 598 31.17 2.85 4.44
CA VAL A 598 30.36 4.08 4.26
C VAL A 598 28.90 3.75 3.93
N LEU A 599 28.63 2.76 3.08
CA LEU A 599 27.26 2.34 2.77
C LEU A 599 26.56 1.66 3.95
N ASN A 600 27.31 1.09 4.88
CA ASN A 600 26.78 0.52 6.13
C ASN A 600 26.62 1.55 7.26
N MET A 601 27.14 2.77 7.09
CA MET A 601 26.89 3.86 8.05
C MET A 601 25.41 4.18 8.14
N THR A 602 24.97 4.50 9.34
CA THR A 602 23.66 5.17 9.53
C THR A 602 23.71 6.59 8.99
N VAL A 603 22.55 7.18 8.74
CA VAL A 603 22.46 8.60 8.36
C VAL A 603 23.09 9.48 9.45
N GLU A 604 22.95 9.12 10.74
CA GLU A 604 23.56 9.82 11.87
C GLU A 604 25.10 9.79 11.78
N ASP A 605 25.69 8.60 11.57
CA ASP A 605 27.14 8.44 11.40
C ASP A 605 27.65 9.21 10.17
N ALA A 606 26.89 9.16 9.08
CA ALA A 606 27.22 9.83 7.84
C ALA A 606 27.24 11.36 7.97
N LEU A 607 26.39 11.95 8.81
CA LEU A 607 26.40 13.39 9.12
C LEU A 607 27.72 13.83 9.77
N ALA A 608 28.29 12.98 10.64
CA ALA A 608 29.59 13.24 11.25
C ALA A 608 30.73 12.99 10.26
N PHE A 609 30.59 12.00 9.38
CA PHE A 609 31.62 11.58 8.44
C PHE A 609 31.79 12.52 7.25
N PHE A 610 30.69 12.97 6.62
CA PHE A 610 30.74 13.77 5.40
C PHE A 610 30.87 15.29 5.67
N THR A 611 31.82 15.90 4.98
CA THR A 611 32.04 17.35 4.98
C THR A 611 31.73 17.99 3.61
N GLU A 612 31.46 17.17 2.61
CA GLU A 612 31.19 17.56 1.23
C GLU A 612 29.89 18.37 1.11
N LYS A 613 29.97 19.55 0.49
CA LYS A 613 28.85 20.50 0.35
C LYS A 613 27.64 19.92 -0.38
N LYS A 614 27.82 18.92 -1.24
CA LYS A 614 26.74 18.28 -1.97
C LYS A 614 26.10 17.11 -1.21
N ILE A 615 26.83 16.43 -0.32
CA ILE A 615 26.37 15.25 0.40
C ILE A 615 25.73 15.64 1.73
N LYS A 616 26.41 16.48 2.53
CA LYS A 616 26.01 16.79 3.90
C LYS A 616 24.59 17.37 4.03
N PRO A 617 24.13 18.32 3.18
CA PRO A 617 22.77 18.85 3.28
C PRO A 617 21.67 17.80 3.02
N VAL A 618 21.92 16.86 2.09
CA VAL A 618 20.98 15.80 1.78
C VAL A 618 20.89 14.76 2.91
N VAL A 619 22.05 14.40 3.47
CA VAL A 619 22.10 13.52 4.66
C VAL A 619 21.43 14.20 5.87
N GLN A 620 21.60 15.54 6.02
CA GLN A 620 20.88 16.31 7.03
C GLN A 620 19.36 16.27 6.81
N ALA A 621 18.89 16.43 5.57
CA ALA A 621 17.47 16.34 5.25
C ALA A 621 16.90 14.95 5.59
N MET A 622 17.67 13.86 5.33
CA MET A 622 17.28 12.52 5.75
C MET A 622 17.19 12.38 7.29
N SER A 623 18.11 12.98 8.01
CA SER A 623 18.07 13.00 9.48
C SER A 623 16.89 13.82 10.00
N ASP A 624 16.64 14.99 9.39
CA ASP A 624 15.55 15.88 9.77
C ASP A 624 14.18 15.19 9.67
N VAL A 625 13.98 14.35 8.65
CA VAL A 625 12.72 13.58 8.48
C VAL A 625 12.64 12.33 9.38
N GLY A 626 13.56 12.18 10.35
CA GLY A 626 13.52 11.08 11.31
C GLY A 626 14.08 9.74 10.78
N LEU A 627 14.95 9.77 9.77
CA LEU A 627 15.60 8.59 9.19
C LEU A 627 17.06 8.42 9.66
N SER A 628 17.43 8.98 10.82
CA SER A 628 18.81 8.96 11.35
C SER A 628 19.37 7.54 11.51
N TYR A 629 18.54 6.57 11.80
CA TYR A 629 18.91 5.16 12.00
C TYR A 629 19.10 4.37 10.70
N LEU A 630 18.61 4.89 9.56
CA LEU A 630 18.64 4.19 8.28
C LEU A 630 20.07 4.09 7.76
N LYS A 631 20.47 2.91 7.27
CA LYS A 631 21.77 2.73 6.62
C LYS A 631 21.76 3.31 5.20
N LEU A 632 22.85 3.99 4.83
CA LEU A 632 22.99 4.62 3.50
C LEU A 632 22.84 3.64 2.33
N GLY A 633 23.27 2.39 2.49
CA GLY A 633 23.23 1.34 1.48
C GLY A 633 22.11 0.31 1.66
N GLN A 634 21.15 0.52 2.56
CA GLN A 634 20.03 -0.40 2.79
C GLN A 634 19.20 -0.56 1.53
N PRO A 635 18.77 -1.78 1.15
CA PRO A 635 17.87 -1.95 0.01
C PRO A 635 16.54 -1.22 0.24
N LEU A 636 16.09 -0.42 -0.72
CA LEU A 636 14.83 0.31 -0.60
C LEU A 636 13.60 -0.60 -0.50
N SER A 637 13.71 -1.84 -0.96
CA SER A 637 12.66 -2.86 -0.85
C SER A 637 12.40 -3.32 0.59
N THR A 638 13.34 -3.02 1.52
CA THR A 638 13.21 -3.36 2.95
C THR A 638 12.59 -2.23 3.78
N LEU A 639 12.37 -1.06 3.18
CA LEU A 639 11.77 0.07 3.86
C LEU A 639 10.27 -0.14 4.08
N SER A 640 9.79 0.27 5.23
CA SER A 640 8.35 0.42 5.48
C SER A 640 7.75 1.52 4.59
N GLY A 641 6.42 1.52 4.41
CA GLY A 641 5.72 2.56 3.64
C GLY A 641 6.03 3.97 4.15
N GLY A 642 6.00 4.15 5.47
CA GLY A 642 6.32 5.44 6.11
C GLY A 642 7.77 5.87 5.94
N GLU A 643 8.75 4.95 6.02
CA GLU A 643 10.16 5.26 5.75
C GLU A 643 10.38 5.70 4.29
N GLY A 644 9.76 5.00 3.35
CA GLY A 644 9.78 5.37 1.93
C GLY A 644 9.19 6.76 1.68
N GLN A 645 8.07 7.08 2.31
CA GLN A 645 7.42 8.38 2.24
C GLN A 645 8.29 9.50 2.81
N ARG A 646 8.90 9.31 3.98
CA ARG A 646 9.85 10.25 4.57
C ARG A 646 11.09 10.45 3.70
N LEU A 647 11.58 9.39 3.06
CA LEU A 647 12.70 9.51 2.12
C LEU A 647 12.32 10.36 0.89
N LYS A 648 11.09 10.22 0.35
CA LYS A 648 10.56 11.10 -0.68
C LYS A 648 10.52 12.56 -0.19
N LEU A 649 9.99 12.79 1.02
CA LEU A 649 9.92 14.13 1.61
C LEU A 649 11.32 14.77 1.74
N ALA A 650 12.33 14.00 2.15
CA ALA A 650 13.70 14.51 2.27
C ALA A 650 14.26 15.10 0.96
N THR A 651 13.84 14.57 -0.20
CA THR A 651 14.27 15.07 -1.51
C THR A 651 13.61 16.40 -1.90
N GLU A 652 12.47 16.72 -1.29
CA GLU A 652 11.63 17.87 -1.68
C GLU A 652 11.84 19.11 -0.79
N LEU A 653 12.48 18.97 0.38
CA LEU A 653 12.60 20.02 1.41
C LEU A 653 13.20 21.36 0.95
N HIS A 654 13.83 21.42 -0.20
CA HIS A 654 14.53 22.61 -0.70
C HIS A 654 13.89 23.25 -1.93
N LYS A 655 12.74 22.72 -2.40
CA LYS A 655 12.03 23.24 -3.56
C LYS A 655 11.01 24.31 -3.14
N ALA A 656 10.86 25.36 -3.94
CA ALA A 656 9.97 26.47 -3.65
C ALA A 656 8.91 26.63 -4.75
N GLY A 657 7.73 27.16 -4.35
CA GLY A 657 6.64 27.52 -5.28
C GLY A 657 5.84 26.33 -5.81
N SER A 658 5.84 25.21 -5.10
CA SER A 658 5.18 23.95 -5.51
C SER A 658 3.92 23.67 -4.71
N ILE A 659 3.05 22.83 -5.30
CA ILE A 659 1.92 22.19 -4.62
C ILE A 659 2.37 20.80 -4.19
N TYR A 660 2.22 20.49 -2.90
CA TYR A 660 2.54 19.19 -2.34
C TYR A 660 1.27 18.52 -1.85
N VAL A 661 1.10 17.25 -2.18
CA VAL A 661 0.02 16.40 -1.66
C VAL A 661 0.65 15.23 -0.92
N MET A 662 0.28 15.04 0.35
CA MET A 662 0.77 13.93 1.17
C MET A 662 -0.41 13.13 1.72
N ASP A 663 -0.31 11.80 1.60
CA ASP A 663 -1.33 10.87 2.07
C ASP A 663 -0.84 10.15 3.33
N GLU A 664 -1.50 10.42 4.47
CA GLU A 664 -1.22 9.87 5.80
C GLU A 664 0.28 9.87 6.19
N PRO A 665 0.95 11.05 6.22
CA PRO A 665 2.38 11.11 6.50
C PRO A 665 2.79 10.73 7.92
N THR A 666 1.83 10.57 8.85
CA THR A 666 2.08 10.11 10.22
C THR A 666 2.14 8.59 10.36
N THR A 667 1.84 7.82 9.31
CA THR A 667 1.82 6.36 9.35
C THR A 667 3.17 5.78 9.80
N GLY A 668 3.13 4.90 10.81
CA GLY A 668 4.31 4.25 11.38
C GLY A 668 5.22 5.18 12.20
N LEU A 669 4.74 6.39 12.55
CA LEU A 669 5.46 7.30 13.43
C LEU A 669 5.05 7.12 14.88
N HIS A 670 6.04 7.13 15.75
CA HIS A 670 5.81 7.28 17.18
C HIS A 670 5.32 8.71 17.49
N LEU A 671 4.58 8.88 18.57
CA LEU A 671 4.02 10.17 19.00
C LEU A 671 5.08 11.28 19.12
N SER A 672 6.31 10.94 19.59
CA SER A 672 7.44 11.88 19.66
C SER A 672 7.88 12.43 18.32
N ASP A 673 7.70 11.67 17.24
CA ASP A 673 8.20 11.99 15.90
C ASP A 673 7.22 12.90 15.14
N ILE A 674 5.95 12.91 15.54
CA ILE A 674 4.89 13.74 14.91
C ILE A 674 5.25 15.23 15.03
N GLY A 675 5.71 15.68 16.19
CA GLY A 675 6.12 17.07 16.37
C GLY A 675 7.31 17.46 15.48
N GLN A 676 8.23 16.54 15.21
CA GLN A 676 9.32 16.77 14.26
C GLN A 676 8.81 16.84 12.83
N LEU A 677 7.93 15.93 12.43
CA LEU A 677 7.29 15.94 11.11
C LEU A 677 6.55 17.28 10.89
N MET A 678 5.76 17.74 11.85
CA MET A 678 5.04 19.02 11.72
C MET A 678 5.98 20.21 11.53
N ARG A 679 7.12 20.26 12.24
CA ARG A 679 8.14 21.30 12.04
C ARG A 679 8.75 21.27 10.62
N ILE A 680 8.88 20.08 10.04
CA ILE A 680 9.39 19.90 8.68
C ILE A 680 8.35 20.38 7.68
N ILE A 681 7.09 20.01 7.87
CA ILE A 681 5.98 20.45 7.02
C ILE A 681 5.83 21.98 7.08
N ASP A 682 5.93 22.57 8.27
CA ASP A 682 5.91 24.04 8.42
C ASP A 682 7.07 24.70 7.66
N ARG A 683 8.30 24.16 7.77
CA ARG A 683 9.45 24.65 6.95
C ARG A 683 9.20 24.49 5.46
N LEU A 684 8.56 23.40 5.04
CA LEU A 684 8.21 23.18 3.63
C LEU A 684 7.21 24.24 3.14
N VAL A 685 6.19 24.54 3.94
CA VAL A 685 5.23 25.63 3.64
C VAL A 685 5.97 26.97 3.52
N ASP A 686 6.85 27.27 4.48
CA ASP A 686 7.58 28.54 4.55
C ASP A 686 8.71 28.67 3.51
N ALA A 687 9.20 27.57 2.92
CA ALA A 687 10.30 27.56 1.96
C ALA A 687 9.99 28.28 0.62
N GLY A 688 8.75 28.62 0.36
CA GLY A 688 8.33 29.39 -0.83
C GLY A 688 8.85 30.82 -0.90
N GLY A 689 9.44 31.34 0.18
CA GLY A 689 10.10 32.65 0.24
C GLY A 689 9.18 33.84 0.15
N THR A 690 9.73 35.02 0.33
CA THR A 690 9.10 36.37 0.27
C THR A 690 8.62 36.79 -1.11
N SER A 691 8.37 35.87 -2.03
CA SER A 691 7.80 36.10 -3.34
C SER A 691 6.32 36.50 -3.22
N ALA A 692 5.83 37.34 -4.08
CA ALA A 692 4.42 37.79 -4.17
C ALA A 692 3.41 36.61 -4.36
N ALA A 693 3.90 35.38 -4.56
CA ALA A 693 3.12 34.19 -4.76
C ALA A 693 2.84 33.39 -3.42
N GLY A 694 3.35 33.85 -2.27
CA GLY A 694 3.20 33.12 -0.98
C GLY A 694 4.15 31.91 -0.85
N GLY A 695 4.03 31.17 0.24
CA GLY A 695 4.76 29.93 0.50
C GLY A 695 4.29 28.74 -0.37
N ASN A 696 4.86 27.56 -0.14
CA ASN A 696 4.37 26.33 -0.77
C ASN A 696 2.96 25.98 -0.28
N THR A 697 2.15 25.42 -1.17
CA THR A 697 0.84 24.87 -0.83
C THR A 697 1.01 23.42 -0.42
N VAL A 698 0.64 23.07 0.80
CA VAL A 698 0.74 21.71 1.29
C VAL A 698 -0.64 21.19 1.66
N VAL A 699 -1.06 20.09 1.03
CA VAL A 699 -2.34 19.41 1.28
C VAL A 699 -2.05 18.04 1.88
N LEU A 700 -2.54 17.81 3.10
CA LEU A 700 -2.43 16.52 3.78
C LEU A 700 -3.79 15.82 3.81
N ILE A 701 -3.82 14.54 3.49
CA ILE A 701 -4.93 13.67 3.88
C ILE A 701 -4.53 13.05 5.21
N GLU A 702 -5.26 13.35 6.30
CA GLU A 702 -4.85 12.93 7.64
C GLU A 702 -6.00 12.69 8.60
N HIS A 703 -5.73 11.82 9.60
CA HIS A 703 -6.64 11.44 10.65
C HIS A 703 -6.11 11.73 12.06
N HIS A 704 -4.79 11.94 12.18
CA HIS A 704 -4.14 12.17 13.47
C HIS A 704 -4.54 13.53 14.03
N LEU A 705 -5.14 13.54 15.24
CA LEU A 705 -5.70 14.74 15.86
C LEU A 705 -4.67 15.86 16.04
N ASP A 706 -3.42 15.53 16.41
CA ASP A 706 -2.38 16.55 16.60
C ASP A 706 -1.96 17.22 15.29
N VAL A 707 -1.98 16.50 14.17
CA VAL A 707 -1.74 17.10 12.83
C VAL A 707 -2.88 18.02 12.46
N ILE A 708 -4.13 17.58 12.69
CA ILE A 708 -5.31 18.39 12.40
C ILE A 708 -5.30 19.69 13.24
N ARG A 709 -4.86 19.61 14.51
CA ARG A 709 -4.69 20.78 15.39
C ARG A 709 -3.69 21.82 14.89
N GLN A 710 -2.67 21.37 14.15
CA GLN A 710 -1.59 22.22 13.64
C GLN A 710 -1.82 22.72 12.21
N ALA A 711 -2.95 22.38 11.59
CA ALA A 711 -3.33 22.88 10.27
C ALA A 711 -3.51 24.41 10.26
N ASP A 712 -3.33 25.04 9.11
CA ASP A 712 -3.79 26.40 8.87
C ASP A 712 -5.24 26.39 8.38
N TRP A 713 -5.62 25.36 7.62
CA TRP A 713 -6.94 25.17 7.06
C TRP A 713 -7.37 23.71 7.12
N ILE A 714 -8.62 23.44 7.38
CA ILE A 714 -9.20 22.11 7.45
C ILE A 714 -10.35 22.00 6.46
N ILE A 715 -10.40 20.88 5.76
CA ILE A 715 -11.54 20.44 4.95
C ILE A 715 -12.01 19.11 5.53
N ASP A 716 -13.19 19.08 6.14
CA ASP A 716 -13.76 17.87 6.78
C ASP A 716 -14.87 17.27 5.92
N LEU A 717 -14.70 15.99 5.54
CA LEU A 717 -15.66 15.25 4.73
C LEU A 717 -16.42 14.22 5.57
N GLY A 718 -17.70 14.08 5.26
CA GLY A 718 -18.58 13.12 5.96
C GLY A 718 -19.99 13.11 5.41
N PRO A 719 -21.00 12.87 6.27
CA PRO A 719 -20.88 12.53 7.70
C PRO A 719 -20.41 11.10 7.97
N GLU A 720 -20.65 10.18 7.00
CA GLU A 720 -20.32 8.76 7.08
C GLU A 720 -19.44 8.33 5.89
N GLY A 721 -19.13 7.02 5.79
CA GLY A 721 -18.48 6.43 4.63
C GLY A 721 -19.48 6.03 3.54
N GLY A 722 -18.99 5.82 2.30
CA GLY A 722 -19.77 5.34 1.18
C GLY A 722 -20.88 6.29 0.72
N SER A 723 -22.04 5.77 0.38
CA SER A 723 -23.17 6.58 -0.15
C SER A 723 -23.77 7.56 0.90
N ALA A 724 -23.54 7.33 2.18
CA ALA A 724 -23.94 8.24 3.26
C ALA A 724 -22.88 9.34 3.52
N GLY A 725 -21.70 9.25 2.88
CA GLY A 725 -20.66 10.27 2.91
C GLY A 725 -20.65 11.16 1.69
N GLY A 726 -19.49 11.67 1.34
CA GLY A 726 -19.26 12.43 0.11
C GLY A 726 -19.75 13.88 0.17
N GLU A 727 -19.85 14.46 1.34
CA GLU A 727 -20.22 15.87 1.57
C GLU A 727 -19.09 16.60 2.29
N VAL A 728 -18.92 17.89 2.01
CA VAL A 728 -18.07 18.76 2.83
C VAL A 728 -18.90 19.22 4.03
N LEU A 729 -18.50 18.82 5.23
CA LEU A 729 -19.17 19.20 6.48
C LEU A 729 -18.67 20.54 6.98
N PHE A 730 -17.38 20.80 6.82
CA PHE A 730 -16.72 21.99 7.31
C PHE A 730 -15.53 22.38 6.44
N THR A 731 -15.30 23.69 6.34
CA THR A 731 -14.06 24.29 5.84
C THR A 731 -13.72 25.51 6.70
N GLY A 732 -12.48 25.59 7.20
CA GLY A 732 -12.08 26.67 8.09
C GLY A 732 -10.84 26.33 8.91
N THR A 733 -10.61 27.07 9.98
CA THR A 733 -9.47 26.92 10.87
C THR A 733 -9.69 25.84 11.95
N PRO A 734 -8.61 25.32 12.59
CA PRO A 734 -8.74 24.40 13.72
C PRO A 734 -9.56 24.92 14.89
N ALA A 735 -9.55 26.22 15.13
CA ALA A 735 -10.35 26.84 16.21
C ALA A 735 -11.85 26.90 15.89
N GLU A 736 -12.22 26.82 14.62
CA GLU A 736 -13.63 26.89 14.18
C GLU A 736 -14.27 25.49 14.12
N ILE A 737 -13.54 24.44 13.66
CA ILE A 737 -14.11 23.09 13.52
C ILE A 737 -14.61 22.49 14.83
N VAL A 738 -13.98 22.81 15.96
CA VAL A 738 -14.40 22.32 17.30
C VAL A 738 -15.81 22.80 17.69
N ARG A 739 -16.34 23.81 16.99
CA ARG A 739 -17.69 24.37 17.19
C ARG A 739 -18.71 23.85 16.19
N GLU A 740 -18.28 23.07 15.18
CA GLU A 740 -19.18 22.51 14.15
C GLU A 740 -19.82 21.20 14.66
N PRO A 741 -21.11 21.19 14.98
CA PRO A 741 -21.76 20.02 15.59
C PRO A 741 -21.86 18.82 14.63
N ARG A 742 -21.82 19.03 13.30
CA ARG A 742 -21.88 17.96 12.31
C ARG A 742 -20.53 17.29 12.09
N SER A 743 -19.43 17.95 12.49
CA SER A 743 -18.08 17.41 12.34
C SER A 743 -17.76 16.42 13.44
N ILE A 744 -17.63 15.15 13.09
CA ILE A 744 -17.15 14.11 14.00
C ILE A 744 -15.70 14.41 14.42
N THR A 745 -14.87 14.83 13.48
CA THR A 745 -13.48 15.25 13.74
C THR A 745 -13.45 16.40 14.77
N GLY A 746 -14.32 17.42 14.60
CA GLY A 746 -14.42 18.54 15.52
C GLY A 746 -14.82 18.12 16.93
N GLN A 747 -15.76 17.17 17.08
CA GLN A 747 -16.16 16.60 18.37
C GLN A 747 -14.98 15.92 19.07
N PHE A 748 -14.19 15.09 18.37
CA PHE A 748 -13.01 14.43 18.93
C PHE A 748 -11.89 15.42 19.30
N LEU A 749 -11.68 16.47 18.51
CA LEU A 749 -10.74 17.53 18.85
C LEU A 749 -11.14 18.26 20.15
N ALA A 750 -12.44 18.51 20.35
CA ALA A 750 -12.95 19.14 21.56
C ALA A 750 -12.81 18.25 22.81
N MET A 751 -13.08 16.93 22.68
CA MET A 751 -12.96 15.96 23.78
C MET A 751 -11.52 15.80 24.30
N HIS A 752 -10.53 15.96 23.43
CA HIS A 752 -9.12 15.77 23.74
C HIS A 752 -8.37 17.11 23.89
N GLU A 753 -9.07 18.22 24.11
CA GLU A 753 -8.41 19.50 24.39
C GLU A 753 -7.60 19.38 25.71
N PRO A 754 -6.30 19.72 25.72
CA PRO A 754 -5.52 19.67 26.95
C PRO A 754 -6.18 20.56 28.02
N ALA A 755 -6.31 20.04 29.24
CA ALA A 755 -6.78 20.84 30.35
C ALA A 755 -5.91 22.11 30.49
N ARG A 756 -6.57 23.28 30.51
CA ARG A 756 -5.90 24.58 30.59
C ARG A 756 -5.09 24.73 31.89
#